data_f3725a351cd81d5960903f366e8d9c83
#
_entry.id   f3725a351cd81d5960903f366e8d9c83
#
_cell.length_a   1.000
_cell.length_b   1.000
_cell.length_c   1.000
_cell.angle_alpha   90.00
_cell.angle_beta   90.00
_cell.angle_gamma   90.00
#
_symmetry.space_group_name_H-M   'P 1'
#
loop_
_entity.id
_entity.type
_entity.pdbx_description
1 polymer ?
#
loop_
_entity_poly.entity_id
_entity_poly.type
_entity_poly.pdbx_seq_one_letter_code
_entity_poly.pdbx_strand_id
1 'polypeptide(L)'
;MKIKSDYSNEPQWKEVTVKSTLPKELACLDELAHNMWWAWNYEARNMFKALDEELYEEVGHNPVQLLERLSYDRKEAIVKDKKLMKQVSDVYKKFRAYMDVKPNAKRASVAYFCMEFGLNQALKIYSGGLGILAGDYLKEASDSNVNFCAVGFLYRFGYFTQSLSMDGQQIAKYDSQNFNSLPIERELDENGNQVVVDVPYRNYMVHALVWRVNVGRIKLYLLDTDNDMNSEYDRPITHSLYGGDWENRLKQEILLGIGGMLTLKKLGIKKDIYHCNEGHAALCNLQRLCDYIDGGLTFNQAMELVRASSLYTVHTPVPAGHDYFDEELFGKYMGDYPAKLGISWDEFIGMGRTNPDDHSERFCMSTFACNTCQEINGVSKLHGWVSQKMFAPLWKGYFPEENAVGYVTNGVHLPTWTATEWRKVYDKYFDKSFMSDQSNESIWHAIYNVPDAEIWETRMALKQKLIKYIRDKFTKQWLRNQGDPAKVVSILERINPNALMIGFCRRFATYKRAHLLFTDLERLEKIVNNPERPVLFFFSGKAHPADGAGQGLIKRIFEISRMPQFLGKIIFLEDYDMQLARRLVSGVDIWMNTPTRPLEASGTSGEKAEMNGVVNLSVLDGWWVEGYREGAGWALPEKRTYQNQGYQDQLDAATIYGLLENDITPLYFNKDAKKGYSEDWVKVVKNSIATIAPHYTMKRQLDDYYDKFYESQAKRSHKLEANDNKLAKEIALWKESVAERWDSIYVVSKDEDALQDIATGHKIKVTYTIDEQGLNDAVGLELVFLKNAPVDDVNIHKVIPFKMVKTEGNHYTFEATFDATVAGAYKYAVRMYPKNDLLPHRQDFAYVKWIG
;
A
#
# COMPACT_ATOMS: atom_id res chain seq x y z
N MET A 1 6.27 -77.19 -4.02
CA MET A 1 5.50 -76.13 -4.66
C MET A 1 6.31 -74.84 -4.49
N LYS A 2 6.81 -74.23 -5.61
CA LYS A 2 7.49 -72.95 -5.55
C LYS A 2 6.41 -71.86 -5.37
N ILE A 3 6.43 -71.13 -4.27
CA ILE A 3 5.52 -70.06 -3.96
C ILE A 3 5.90 -68.73 -4.63
N LYS A 4 7.14 -68.59 -5.09
CA LYS A 4 7.67 -67.44 -5.80
C LYS A 4 8.29 -67.87 -7.13
N SER A 5 8.07 -67.10 -8.19
CA SER A 5 8.77 -67.27 -9.46
C SER A 5 10.21 -66.83 -9.29
N ASP A 6 11.17 -67.61 -9.86
CA ASP A 6 12.58 -67.20 -9.89
C ASP A 6 12.87 -66.10 -10.96
N TYR A 7 11.86 -65.81 -11.76
CA TYR A 7 11.87 -64.75 -12.77
C TYR A 7 10.81 -63.70 -12.44
N SER A 8 11.22 -62.61 -11.81
CA SER A 8 10.42 -61.39 -11.76
C SER A 8 10.78 -60.58 -13.00
N ASN A 9 9.85 -60.46 -13.94
CA ASN A 9 9.97 -59.42 -14.97
C ASN A 9 9.69 -58.08 -14.34
N GLU A 10 10.74 -57.33 -14.05
CA GLU A 10 10.56 -55.93 -13.66
C GLU A 10 10.09 -55.11 -14.87
N PRO A 11 9.08 -54.24 -14.73
CA PRO A 11 8.66 -53.43 -15.83
C PRO A 11 9.79 -52.46 -16.26
N GLN A 12 10.04 -52.39 -17.53
CA GLN A 12 10.91 -51.34 -18.10
C GLN A 12 10.08 -50.11 -18.40
N TRP A 13 10.10 -49.16 -17.47
CA TRP A 13 9.37 -47.91 -17.63
C TRP A 13 9.95 -47.09 -18.75
N LYS A 14 9.09 -46.62 -19.66
CA LYS A 14 9.44 -45.64 -20.71
C LYS A 14 8.77 -44.35 -20.37
N GLU A 15 9.54 -43.26 -20.40
CA GLU A 15 8.96 -41.93 -20.22
C GLU A 15 8.25 -41.47 -21.49
N VAL A 16 7.03 -40.96 -21.33
CA VAL A 16 6.26 -40.29 -22.40
C VAL A 16 5.80 -38.95 -21.86
N THR A 17 6.23 -37.88 -22.49
CA THR A 17 5.76 -36.54 -22.19
C THR A 17 4.63 -36.14 -23.14
N VAL A 18 3.43 -35.96 -22.63
CA VAL A 18 2.31 -35.45 -23.38
C VAL A 18 2.19 -33.96 -23.11
N LYS A 19 2.45 -33.14 -24.12
CA LYS A 19 2.28 -31.69 -24.01
C LYS A 19 0.83 -31.32 -24.30
N SER A 20 0.25 -30.48 -23.44
CA SER A 20 -1.07 -29.88 -23.67
C SER A 20 -0.98 -28.90 -24.84
N THR A 21 -1.88 -29.03 -25.81
CA THR A 21 -2.02 -28.09 -26.90
C THR A 21 -3.45 -27.57 -26.96
N LEU A 22 -3.62 -26.32 -27.36
CA LEU A 22 -4.95 -25.76 -27.61
C LEU A 22 -5.35 -25.94 -29.08
N PRO A 23 -6.60 -26.32 -29.36
CA PRO A 23 -7.17 -26.21 -30.71
C PRO A 23 -7.00 -24.77 -31.22
N LYS A 24 -6.90 -24.63 -32.56
CA LYS A 24 -6.70 -23.33 -33.20
C LYS A 24 -7.78 -22.32 -32.82
N GLU A 25 -9.00 -22.77 -32.65
CA GLU A 25 -10.18 -21.99 -32.29
C GLU A 25 -10.09 -21.44 -30.86
N LEU A 26 -9.31 -22.08 -29.98
CA LEU A 26 -9.08 -21.69 -28.59
C LEU A 26 -7.72 -21.02 -28.36
N ALA A 27 -6.90 -20.82 -29.38
CA ALA A 27 -5.54 -20.27 -29.25
C ALA A 27 -5.52 -18.87 -28.59
N CYS A 28 -6.57 -18.07 -28.80
CA CYS A 28 -6.71 -16.75 -28.16
C CYS A 28 -6.78 -16.80 -26.61
N LEU A 29 -7.14 -17.94 -26.04
CA LEU A 29 -7.23 -18.11 -24.60
C LEU A 29 -5.86 -18.13 -23.91
N ASP A 30 -4.79 -18.48 -24.62
CA ASP A 30 -3.44 -18.49 -24.09
C ASP A 30 -2.98 -17.04 -23.76
N GLU A 31 -3.14 -16.12 -24.70
CA GLU A 31 -2.85 -14.70 -24.48
C GLU A 31 -3.68 -14.13 -23.32
N LEU A 32 -4.98 -14.45 -23.30
CA LEU A 32 -5.90 -13.97 -22.27
C LEU A 32 -5.54 -14.53 -20.90
N ALA A 33 -5.15 -15.81 -20.79
CA ALA A 33 -4.77 -16.47 -19.54
C ALA A 33 -3.48 -15.88 -18.95
N HIS A 34 -2.52 -15.49 -19.80
CA HIS A 34 -1.26 -14.85 -19.40
C HIS A 34 -1.35 -13.33 -19.21
N ASN A 35 -2.55 -12.73 -19.32
CA ASN A 35 -2.76 -11.33 -19.01
C ASN A 35 -3.70 -11.18 -17.82
N MET A 36 -3.26 -10.57 -16.74
CA MET A 36 -4.02 -10.45 -15.50
C MET A 36 -5.32 -9.64 -15.62
N TRP A 37 -5.64 -9.07 -16.78
CA TRP A 37 -6.91 -8.38 -17.02
C TRP A 37 -8.12 -9.23 -16.63
N TRP A 38 -8.08 -10.56 -16.84
CA TRP A 38 -9.12 -11.48 -16.40
C TRP A 38 -9.38 -11.41 -14.88
N ALA A 39 -8.38 -11.07 -14.08
CA ALA A 39 -8.50 -11.06 -12.62
C ALA A 39 -9.53 -10.04 -12.11
N TRP A 40 -9.73 -8.94 -12.83
CA TRP A 40 -10.73 -7.92 -12.46
C TRP A 40 -11.87 -7.78 -13.47
N ASN A 41 -11.88 -8.59 -14.51
CA ASN A 41 -12.99 -8.66 -15.46
C ASN A 41 -13.89 -9.88 -15.15
N TYR A 42 -15.11 -9.63 -14.67
CA TYR A 42 -15.99 -10.71 -14.24
C TYR A 42 -16.47 -11.60 -15.40
N GLU A 43 -16.63 -11.06 -16.62
CA GLU A 43 -17.03 -11.82 -17.80
C GLU A 43 -15.95 -12.82 -18.21
N ALA A 44 -14.67 -12.39 -18.13
CA ALA A 44 -13.52 -13.27 -18.38
C ALA A 44 -13.45 -14.41 -17.34
N ARG A 45 -13.61 -14.08 -16.04
CA ARG A 45 -13.65 -15.11 -15.00
C ARG A 45 -14.80 -16.10 -15.19
N ASN A 46 -15.99 -15.62 -15.51
CA ASN A 46 -17.15 -16.47 -15.79
C ASN A 46 -16.94 -17.34 -17.04
N MET A 47 -16.30 -16.82 -18.05
CA MET A 47 -15.92 -17.57 -19.25
C MET A 47 -14.96 -18.71 -18.93
N PHE A 48 -13.85 -18.43 -18.20
CA PHE A 48 -12.92 -19.48 -17.77
C PHE A 48 -13.61 -20.56 -16.91
N LYS A 49 -14.45 -20.14 -15.97
CA LYS A 49 -15.24 -21.06 -15.16
C LYS A 49 -16.16 -21.96 -16.01
N ALA A 50 -16.78 -21.42 -17.06
CA ALA A 50 -17.67 -22.15 -17.93
C ALA A 50 -16.95 -23.19 -18.82
N LEU A 51 -15.63 -23.05 -19.03
CA LEU A 51 -14.86 -24.07 -19.75
C LEU A 51 -14.87 -25.42 -19.02
N ASP A 52 -14.66 -25.40 -17.69
CA ASP A 52 -14.77 -26.54 -16.80
C ASP A 52 -14.85 -26.06 -15.34
N GLU A 53 -16.02 -26.06 -14.74
CA GLU A 53 -16.25 -25.49 -13.41
C GLU A 53 -15.51 -26.24 -12.31
N GLU A 54 -15.50 -27.58 -12.35
CA GLU A 54 -14.87 -28.43 -11.35
C GLU A 54 -13.34 -28.25 -11.39
N LEU A 55 -12.77 -28.34 -12.56
CA LEU A 55 -11.33 -28.13 -12.75
C LEU A 55 -10.92 -26.70 -12.39
N TYR A 56 -11.73 -25.68 -12.72
CA TYR A 56 -11.46 -24.30 -12.39
C TYR A 56 -11.36 -24.06 -10.87
N GLU A 57 -12.25 -24.69 -10.10
CA GLU A 57 -12.16 -24.66 -8.63
C GLU A 57 -10.94 -25.45 -8.12
N GLU A 58 -10.63 -26.61 -8.72
CA GLU A 58 -9.47 -27.43 -8.34
C GLU A 58 -8.13 -26.71 -8.53
N VAL A 59 -7.97 -25.99 -9.65
CA VAL A 59 -6.74 -25.23 -9.94
C VAL A 59 -6.69 -23.85 -9.25
N GLY A 60 -7.57 -23.58 -8.30
CA GLY A 60 -7.59 -22.32 -7.56
C GLY A 60 -7.86 -21.09 -8.42
N HIS A 61 -8.68 -21.25 -9.46
CA HIS A 61 -9.05 -20.20 -10.42
C HIS A 61 -7.89 -19.69 -11.28
N ASN A 62 -6.84 -20.48 -11.45
CA ASN A 62 -5.73 -20.15 -12.32
C ASN A 62 -6.01 -20.58 -13.76
N PRO A 63 -6.24 -19.63 -14.70
CA PRO A 63 -6.62 -19.97 -16.07
C PRO A 63 -5.51 -20.67 -16.86
N VAL A 64 -4.24 -20.42 -16.54
CA VAL A 64 -3.11 -21.11 -17.20
C VAL A 64 -3.15 -22.59 -16.87
N GLN A 65 -3.24 -22.94 -15.56
CA GLN A 65 -3.38 -24.33 -15.13
C GLN A 65 -4.66 -24.98 -15.64
N LEU A 66 -5.76 -24.23 -15.71
CA LEU A 66 -7.01 -24.72 -16.31
C LEU A 66 -6.76 -25.17 -17.75
N LEU A 67 -6.19 -24.34 -18.61
CA LEU A 67 -5.94 -24.65 -20.02
C LEU A 67 -4.94 -25.79 -20.20
N GLU A 68 -3.92 -25.88 -19.32
CA GLU A 68 -2.96 -26.98 -19.32
C GLU A 68 -3.60 -28.33 -18.99
N ARG A 69 -4.54 -28.35 -18.04
CA ARG A 69 -5.13 -29.58 -17.47
C ARG A 69 -6.45 -30.00 -18.13
N LEU A 70 -7.06 -29.13 -18.97
CA LEU A 70 -8.21 -29.52 -19.78
C LEU A 70 -7.88 -30.75 -20.64
N SER A 71 -8.70 -31.79 -20.56
CA SER A 71 -8.55 -32.97 -21.40
C SER A 71 -8.79 -32.63 -22.87
N TYR A 72 -8.23 -33.45 -23.76
CA TYR A 72 -8.45 -33.30 -25.21
C TYR A 72 -9.94 -33.35 -25.55
N ASP A 73 -10.65 -34.32 -24.99
CA ASP A 73 -12.10 -34.50 -25.25
C ASP A 73 -12.90 -33.27 -24.79
N ARG A 74 -12.51 -32.67 -23.65
CA ARG A 74 -13.16 -31.44 -23.15
C ARG A 74 -12.90 -30.27 -24.10
N LYS A 75 -11.68 -30.12 -24.59
CA LYS A 75 -11.33 -29.07 -25.57
C LYS A 75 -12.15 -29.20 -26.85
N GLU A 76 -12.28 -30.41 -27.36
CA GLU A 76 -13.13 -30.72 -28.54
C GLU A 76 -14.61 -30.43 -28.27
N ALA A 77 -15.12 -30.77 -27.08
CA ALA A 77 -16.51 -30.47 -26.71
C ALA A 77 -16.75 -28.94 -26.61
N ILE A 78 -15.79 -28.17 -26.09
CA ILE A 78 -15.85 -26.69 -26.01
C ILE A 78 -15.96 -26.11 -27.44
N VAL A 79 -15.11 -26.56 -28.37
CA VAL A 79 -15.11 -26.06 -29.77
C VAL A 79 -16.46 -26.33 -30.45
N LYS A 80 -17.14 -27.44 -30.13
CA LYS A 80 -18.46 -27.80 -30.68
C LYS A 80 -19.63 -27.04 -30.04
N ASP A 81 -19.43 -26.48 -28.83
CA ASP A 81 -20.44 -25.68 -28.13
C ASP A 81 -20.49 -24.24 -28.66
N LYS A 82 -21.47 -23.99 -29.53
CA LYS A 82 -21.64 -22.65 -30.13
C LYS A 82 -21.87 -21.53 -29.15
N LYS A 83 -22.53 -21.80 -27.99
CA LYS A 83 -22.82 -20.80 -26.98
C LYS A 83 -21.54 -20.42 -26.22
N LEU A 84 -20.75 -21.41 -25.85
CA LEU A 84 -19.49 -21.23 -25.15
C LEU A 84 -18.45 -20.57 -26.08
N MET A 85 -18.36 -21.00 -27.33
CA MET A 85 -17.48 -20.37 -28.34
C MET A 85 -17.87 -18.91 -28.62
N LYS A 86 -19.15 -18.57 -28.60
CA LYS A 86 -19.59 -17.17 -28.67
C LYS A 86 -19.11 -16.39 -27.46
N GLN A 87 -19.23 -16.93 -26.25
CA GLN A 87 -18.75 -16.29 -25.03
C GLN A 87 -17.23 -16.05 -25.07
N VAL A 88 -16.45 -17.04 -25.52
CA VAL A 88 -14.99 -16.90 -25.72
C VAL A 88 -14.69 -15.76 -26.71
N SER A 89 -15.37 -15.74 -27.85
CA SER A 89 -15.18 -14.67 -28.85
C SER A 89 -15.54 -13.28 -28.32
N ASP A 90 -16.65 -13.14 -27.61
CA ASP A 90 -17.11 -11.87 -27.08
C ASP A 90 -16.14 -11.31 -26.00
N VAL A 91 -15.66 -12.18 -25.10
CA VAL A 91 -14.67 -11.80 -24.07
C VAL A 91 -13.34 -11.40 -24.72
N TYR A 92 -12.85 -12.19 -25.69
CA TYR A 92 -11.59 -11.87 -26.37
C TYR A 92 -11.66 -10.56 -27.17
N LYS A 93 -12.79 -10.28 -27.83
CA LYS A 93 -13.01 -9.00 -28.51
C LYS A 93 -12.96 -7.82 -27.54
N LYS A 94 -13.56 -7.95 -26.34
CA LYS A 94 -13.49 -6.92 -25.29
C LYS A 94 -12.06 -6.73 -24.79
N PHE A 95 -11.34 -7.81 -24.59
CA PHE A 95 -9.94 -7.79 -24.22
C PHE A 95 -9.07 -7.05 -25.24
N ARG A 96 -9.23 -7.39 -26.54
CA ARG A 96 -8.48 -6.69 -27.60
C ARG A 96 -8.85 -5.21 -27.70
N ALA A 97 -10.13 -4.89 -27.64
CA ALA A 97 -10.59 -3.49 -27.61
C ALA A 97 -9.99 -2.71 -26.43
N TYR A 98 -9.82 -3.36 -25.28
CA TYR A 98 -9.12 -2.77 -24.14
C TYR A 98 -7.62 -2.58 -24.39
N MET A 99 -6.95 -3.61 -24.92
CA MET A 99 -5.50 -3.60 -25.11
C MET A 99 -5.04 -2.67 -26.25
N ASP A 100 -5.83 -2.52 -27.33
CA ASP A 100 -5.43 -1.83 -28.56
C ASP A 100 -5.51 -0.29 -28.46
N VAL A 101 -5.92 0.27 -27.30
CA VAL A 101 -5.93 1.70 -27.05
C VAL A 101 -4.52 2.21 -26.77
N LYS A 102 -4.08 3.24 -27.51
CA LYS A 102 -2.77 3.87 -27.31
C LYS A 102 -2.65 4.51 -25.92
N PRO A 103 -1.49 4.43 -25.26
CA PRO A 103 -1.25 5.07 -23.96
C PRO A 103 -1.50 6.58 -23.99
N ASN A 104 -1.94 7.14 -22.88
CA ASN A 104 -2.06 8.58 -22.70
C ASN A 104 -0.67 9.22 -22.57
N ALA A 105 -0.18 9.75 -23.68
CA ALA A 105 1.15 10.38 -23.75
C ALA A 105 1.25 11.76 -23.05
N LYS A 106 0.12 12.30 -22.57
CA LYS A 106 0.11 13.62 -21.92
C LYS A 106 0.51 13.57 -20.45
N ARG A 107 0.42 12.41 -19.82
CA ARG A 107 0.79 12.20 -18.41
C ARG A 107 2.21 11.70 -18.27
N ALA A 108 2.88 12.09 -17.17
CA ALA A 108 4.23 11.65 -16.86
C ALA A 108 4.34 10.12 -16.82
N SER A 109 5.46 9.59 -17.30
CA SER A 109 5.73 8.16 -17.21
C SER A 109 6.36 7.80 -15.88
N VAL A 110 6.01 6.63 -15.32
CA VAL A 110 6.38 6.22 -13.95
C VAL A 110 6.96 4.81 -13.94
N ALA A 111 8.06 4.63 -13.21
CA ALA A 111 8.56 3.33 -12.77
C ALA A 111 8.30 3.18 -11.27
N TYR A 112 7.65 2.09 -10.86
CA TYR A 112 7.18 1.84 -9.51
C TYR A 112 7.89 0.61 -8.90
N PHE A 113 8.49 0.79 -7.72
CA PHE A 113 9.30 -0.24 -7.07
C PHE A 113 8.63 -0.68 -5.77
N CYS A 114 8.36 -1.97 -5.63
CA CYS A 114 7.80 -2.56 -4.41
C CYS A 114 8.21 -4.02 -4.28
N MET A 115 8.39 -4.51 -3.05
CA MET A 115 8.70 -5.92 -2.79
C MET A 115 7.53 -6.88 -3.00
N GLU A 116 6.30 -6.37 -3.01
CA GLU A 116 5.10 -7.20 -3.09
C GLU A 116 4.00 -6.58 -3.95
N PHE A 117 3.27 -7.43 -4.69
CA PHE A 117 2.15 -7.03 -5.54
C PHE A 117 1.00 -8.04 -5.41
N GLY A 118 -0.12 -7.62 -4.85
CA GLY A 118 -1.33 -8.42 -4.70
C GLY A 118 -2.25 -8.29 -5.90
N LEU A 119 -2.05 -9.10 -6.92
CA LEU A 119 -2.84 -9.08 -8.16
C LEU A 119 -4.00 -10.06 -8.12
N ASN A 120 -3.73 -11.29 -7.72
CA ASN A 120 -4.70 -12.37 -7.59
C ASN A 120 -4.13 -13.48 -6.69
N GLN A 121 -5.01 -14.30 -6.08
CA GLN A 121 -4.60 -15.44 -5.26
C GLN A 121 -3.79 -16.49 -6.02
N ALA A 122 -3.92 -16.56 -7.34
CA ALA A 122 -3.16 -17.49 -8.17
C ALA A 122 -1.67 -17.15 -8.26
N LEU A 123 -1.27 -15.91 -7.96
CA LEU A 123 0.09 -15.43 -8.01
C LEU A 123 0.53 -14.96 -6.61
N LYS A 124 1.29 -15.80 -5.91
CA LYS A 124 1.67 -15.59 -4.51
C LYS A 124 2.91 -14.70 -4.37
N ILE A 125 2.79 -13.44 -4.70
CA ILE A 125 3.86 -12.43 -4.60
C ILE A 125 3.45 -11.25 -3.69
N TYR A 126 2.58 -11.49 -2.73
CA TYR A 126 2.14 -10.50 -1.72
C TYR A 126 1.89 -11.18 -0.38
N SER A 127 1.91 -10.39 0.71
CA SER A 127 1.60 -10.85 2.06
C SER A 127 0.40 -10.13 2.68
N GLY A 128 0.27 -8.83 2.45
CA GLY A 128 -0.71 -8.01 3.14
C GLY A 128 -1.13 -6.76 2.38
N GLY A 129 -1.53 -5.73 3.14
CA GLY A 129 -2.13 -4.51 2.60
C GLY A 129 -1.24 -3.73 1.64
N LEU A 130 0.07 -3.70 1.90
CA LEU A 130 1.04 -3.01 1.02
C LEU A 130 1.03 -3.61 -0.39
N GLY A 131 1.08 -4.94 -0.49
CA GLY A 131 1.06 -5.63 -1.77
C GLY A 131 -0.28 -5.52 -2.49
N ILE A 132 -1.38 -5.61 -1.75
CA ILE A 132 -2.72 -5.40 -2.32
C ILE A 132 -2.86 -3.99 -2.89
N LEU A 133 -2.37 -2.98 -2.17
CA LEU A 133 -2.35 -1.60 -2.67
C LEU A 133 -1.53 -1.47 -3.96
N ALA A 134 -0.33 -2.02 -3.96
CA ALA A 134 0.55 -1.99 -5.14
C ALA A 134 -0.10 -2.71 -6.34
N GLY A 135 -0.72 -3.86 -6.13
CA GLY A 135 -1.46 -4.59 -7.16
C GLY A 135 -2.65 -3.81 -7.71
N ASP A 136 -3.45 -3.22 -6.84
CA ASP A 136 -4.58 -2.36 -7.22
C ASP A 136 -4.11 -1.13 -8.00
N TYR A 137 -2.97 -0.55 -7.61
CA TYR A 137 -2.37 0.59 -8.29
C TYR A 137 -1.98 0.27 -9.74
N LEU A 138 -1.37 -0.90 -9.98
CA LEU A 138 -1.05 -1.35 -11.34
C LEU A 138 -2.30 -1.60 -12.18
N LYS A 139 -3.34 -2.18 -11.61
CA LYS A 139 -4.61 -2.41 -12.30
C LYS A 139 -5.26 -1.08 -12.73
N GLU A 140 -5.27 -0.09 -11.84
CA GLU A 140 -5.80 1.24 -12.17
C GLU A 140 -4.92 1.97 -13.18
N ALA A 141 -3.60 1.88 -13.07
CA ALA A 141 -2.68 2.43 -14.06
C ALA A 141 -2.97 1.85 -15.47
N SER A 142 -3.32 0.56 -15.53
CA SER A 142 -3.78 -0.08 -16.76
C SER A 142 -5.12 0.46 -17.23
N ASP A 143 -6.13 0.55 -16.36
CA ASP A 143 -7.47 1.04 -16.70
C ASP A 143 -7.44 2.52 -17.11
N SER A 144 -6.64 3.34 -16.46
CA SER A 144 -6.39 4.75 -16.81
C SER A 144 -5.43 4.93 -18.00
N ASN A 145 -4.87 3.84 -18.50
CA ASN A 145 -4.00 3.80 -19.69
C ASN A 145 -2.82 4.78 -19.63
N VAL A 146 -2.15 4.86 -18.50
CA VAL A 146 -0.96 5.69 -18.29
C VAL A 146 0.33 4.93 -18.64
N ASN A 147 1.39 5.65 -18.99
CA ASN A 147 2.70 5.05 -19.27
C ASN A 147 3.40 4.67 -17.97
N PHE A 148 3.25 3.42 -17.59
CA PHE A 148 3.64 2.92 -16.27
C PHE A 148 4.31 1.54 -16.37
N CYS A 149 5.33 1.29 -15.56
CA CYS A 149 5.88 -0.05 -15.34
C CYS A 149 6.24 -0.23 -13.87
N ALA A 150 6.43 -1.47 -13.46
CA ALA A 150 6.80 -1.78 -12.09
C ALA A 150 7.87 -2.87 -12.03
N VAL A 151 8.56 -2.93 -10.89
CA VAL A 151 9.59 -3.93 -10.59
C VAL A 151 9.32 -4.54 -9.22
N GLY A 152 9.44 -5.85 -9.13
CA GLY A 152 9.30 -6.64 -7.90
C GLY A 152 10.03 -7.97 -7.99
N PHE A 153 9.62 -8.92 -7.16
CA PHE A 153 10.22 -10.25 -7.10
C PHE A 153 9.25 -11.36 -7.47
N LEU A 154 9.79 -12.42 -8.07
CA LEU A 154 9.10 -13.68 -8.23
C LEU A 154 9.56 -14.64 -7.12
N TYR A 155 8.72 -14.81 -6.11
CA TYR A 155 9.06 -15.66 -4.98
C TYR A 155 8.80 -17.13 -5.27
N ARG A 156 9.78 -17.99 -4.96
CA ARG A 156 9.63 -19.44 -5.11
C ARG A 156 8.53 -20.01 -4.22
N PHE A 157 8.46 -19.55 -2.96
CA PHE A 157 7.49 -20.00 -1.97
C PHE A 157 6.43 -18.96 -1.65
N GLY A 158 6.68 -17.70 -2.03
CA GLY A 158 5.77 -16.58 -1.77
C GLY A 158 5.60 -16.28 -0.30
N TYR A 159 4.33 -16.09 0.10
CA TYR A 159 3.92 -16.00 1.49
C TYR A 159 3.17 -17.27 1.88
N PHE A 160 3.18 -17.65 3.14
CA PHE A 160 2.69 -18.95 3.59
C PHE A 160 1.18 -19.12 3.46
N THR A 161 0.76 -20.37 3.28
CA THR A 161 -0.62 -20.82 3.46
C THR A 161 -0.82 -21.17 4.94
N GLN A 162 -1.88 -20.65 5.53
CA GLN A 162 -2.18 -20.85 6.95
C GLN A 162 -3.10 -22.05 7.15
N SER A 163 -2.75 -22.89 8.11
CA SER A 163 -3.68 -23.82 8.77
C SER A 163 -3.58 -23.66 10.28
N LEU A 164 -4.60 -24.11 11.00
CA LEU A 164 -4.57 -24.17 12.45
C LEU A 164 -4.53 -25.62 12.91
N SER A 165 -3.78 -25.86 14.00
CA SER A 165 -3.84 -27.15 14.71
C SER A 165 -5.16 -27.28 15.47
N MET A 166 -5.42 -28.45 16.04
CA MET A 166 -6.65 -28.72 16.83
C MET A 166 -6.78 -27.81 18.07
N ASP A 167 -5.66 -27.29 18.58
CA ASP A 167 -5.61 -26.37 19.71
C ASP A 167 -5.45 -24.90 19.29
N GLY A 168 -5.58 -24.60 18.00
CA GLY A 168 -5.59 -23.23 17.48
C GLY A 168 -4.22 -22.62 17.20
N GLN A 169 -3.14 -23.40 17.21
CA GLN A 169 -1.81 -22.90 16.83
C GLN A 169 -1.74 -22.68 15.31
N GLN A 170 -1.20 -21.54 14.90
CA GLN A 170 -0.93 -21.27 13.50
C GLN A 170 0.19 -22.17 12.97
N ILE A 171 -0.07 -22.81 11.85
CA ILE A 171 0.89 -23.59 11.08
C ILE A 171 1.13 -22.87 9.74
N ALA A 172 2.37 -22.47 9.51
CA ALA A 172 2.77 -21.84 8.25
C ALA A 172 3.29 -22.91 7.27
N LYS A 173 2.65 -23.01 6.12
CA LYS A 173 3.05 -23.92 5.02
C LYS A 173 3.57 -23.10 3.85
N TYR A 174 4.75 -23.47 3.36
CA TYR A 174 5.40 -22.86 2.20
C TYR A 174 5.41 -23.85 1.05
N ASP A 175 4.50 -23.67 0.10
CA ASP A 175 4.40 -24.50 -1.09
C ASP A 175 5.18 -23.85 -2.24
N SER A 176 6.04 -24.62 -2.92
CA SER A 176 6.79 -24.15 -4.08
C SER A 176 5.87 -23.81 -5.25
N GLN A 177 6.04 -22.63 -5.81
CA GLN A 177 5.32 -22.22 -7.03
C GLN A 177 6.01 -22.81 -8.27
N ASN A 178 5.21 -23.40 -9.16
CA ASN A 178 5.67 -23.77 -10.51
C ASN A 178 5.48 -22.55 -11.44
N PHE A 179 6.56 -21.85 -11.72
CA PHE A 179 6.51 -20.60 -12.49
C PHE A 179 5.96 -20.77 -13.90
N ASN A 180 6.11 -21.94 -14.51
CA ASN A 180 5.60 -22.20 -15.85
C ASN A 180 4.06 -22.35 -15.89
N SER A 181 3.42 -22.63 -14.75
CA SER A 181 1.96 -22.77 -14.64
C SER A 181 1.31 -21.52 -14.03
N LEU A 182 2.04 -20.41 -13.90
CA LEU A 182 1.52 -19.13 -13.43
C LEU A 182 1.16 -18.21 -14.61
N PRO A 183 0.29 -17.22 -14.41
CA PRO A 183 -0.08 -16.24 -15.43
C PRO A 183 1.04 -15.20 -15.63
N ILE A 184 2.25 -15.66 -15.90
CA ILE A 184 3.45 -14.87 -16.12
C ILE A 184 4.19 -15.38 -17.36
N GLU A 185 5.07 -14.55 -17.90
CA GLU A 185 5.88 -14.91 -19.06
C GLU A 185 7.37 -14.64 -18.77
N ARG A 186 8.24 -15.38 -19.43
CA ARG A 186 9.68 -15.07 -19.44
C ARG A 186 9.88 -13.79 -20.24
N GLU A 187 10.65 -12.83 -19.72
CA GLU A 187 11.11 -11.73 -20.55
C GLU A 187 12.23 -12.20 -21.44
N LEU A 188 12.08 -12.05 -22.75
CA LEU A 188 13.01 -12.56 -23.75
C LEU A 188 13.79 -11.42 -24.40
N ASP A 189 15.07 -11.69 -24.70
CA ASP A 189 15.90 -10.82 -25.54
C ASP A 189 15.59 -11.01 -27.05
N GLU A 190 16.29 -10.26 -27.88
CA GLU A 190 16.13 -10.31 -29.35
C GLU A 190 16.45 -11.69 -29.96
N ASN A 191 17.23 -12.52 -29.25
CA ASN A 191 17.60 -13.88 -29.66
C ASN A 191 16.67 -14.96 -29.13
N GLY A 192 15.63 -14.58 -28.37
CA GLY A 192 14.68 -15.49 -27.76
C GLY A 192 15.18 -16.15 -26.46
N ASN A 193 16.27 -15.67 -25.87
CA ASN A 193 16.74 -16.14 -24.57
C ASN A 193 16.10 -15.32 -23.46
N GLN A 194 15.88 -15.96 -22.31
CA GLN A 194 15.39 -15.23 -21.13
C GLN A 194 16.42 -14.18 -20.69
N VAL A 195 15.94 -12.96 -20.44
CA VAL A 195 16.77 -11.85 -19.96
C VAL A 195 17.34 -12.19 -18.59
N VAL A 196 18.65 -12.03 -18.42
CA VAL A 196 19.37 -12.17 -17.16
C VAL A 196 19.96 -10.82 -16.80
N VAL A 197 19.85 -10.42 -15.54
CA VAL A 197 20.47 -9.20 -15.00
C VAL A 197 21.51 -9.58 -13.98
N ASP A 198 22.71 -9.06 -14.17
CA ASP A 198 23.84 -9.27 -13.26
C ASP A 198 23.89 -8.13 -12.25
N VAL A 199 23.59 -8.42 -10.99
CA VAL A 199 23.53 -7.46 -9.90
C VAL A 199 24.78 -7.54 -9.04
N PRO A 200 25.53 -6.43 -8.86
CA PRO A 200 26.76 -6.45 -8.08
C PRO A 200 26.49 -6.51 -6.58
N TYR A 201 27.12 -7.47 -5.92
CA TYR A 201 27.15 -7.63 -4.46
C TYR A 201 28.60 -7.47 -3.98
N ARG A 202 29.19 -6.30 -4.27
CA ARG A 202 30.57 -5.91 -4.03
C ARG A 202 31.59 -6.80 -4.77
N ASN A 203 31.92 -7.99 -4.25
CA ASN A 203 32.99 -8.85 -4.78
C ASN A 203 32.49 -9.96 -5.72
N TYR A 204 31.18 -10.08 -5.93
CA TYR A 204 30.58 -11.09 -6.79
C TYR A 204 29.27 -10.58 -7.39
N MET A 205 28.76 -11.32 -8.37
CA MET A 205 27.47 -11.00 -9.04
C MET A 205 26.41 -11.99 -8.61
N VAL A 206 25.20 -11.50 -8.44
CA VAL A 206 23.98 -12.30 -8.34
C VAL A 206 23.22 -12.17 -9.65
N HIS A 207 22.86 -13.30 -10.24
CA HIS A 207 22.19 -13.39 -11.53
C HIS A 207 20.69 -13.52 -11.34
N ALA A 208 19.92 -12.53 -11.79
CA ALA A 208 18.47 -12.54 -11.72
C ALA A 208 17.86 -12.82 -13.08
N LEU A 209 17.03 -13.85 -13.18
CA LEU A 209 16.16 -14.08 -14.32
C LEU A 209 15.01 -13.06 -14.28
N VAL A 210 14.66 -12.51 -15.42
CA VAL A 210 13.56 -11.55 -15.53
C VAL A 210 12.31 -12.24 -16.07
N TRP A 211 11.24 -12.16 -15.29
CA TRP A 211 9.90 -12.57 -15.66
C TRP A 211 9.01 -11.34 -15.84
N ARG A 212 7.94 -11.48 -16.58
CA ARG A 212 6.97 -10.41 -16.84
C ARG A 212 5.57 -10.86 -16.46
N VAL A 213 4.86 -10.01 -15.72
CA VAL A 213 3.41 -10.09 -15.54
C VAL A 213 2.77 -9.01 -16.41
N ASN A 214 1.88 -9.41 -17.30
CA ASN A 214 1.05 -8.46 -18.03
C ASN A 214 -0.17 -8.10 -17.18
N VAL A 215 -0.14 -6.92 -16.57
CA VAL A 215 -1.27 -6.39 -15.78
C VAL A 215 -2.11 -5.51 -16.69
N GLY A 216 -2.96 -6.12 -17.54
CA GLY A 216 -3.58 -5.41 -18.64
C GLY A 216 -2.51 -4.83 -19.56
N ARG A 217 -2.48 -3.49 -19.66
CA ARG A 217 -1.51 -2.73 -20.47
C ARG A 217 -0.17 -2.48 -19.77
N ILE A 218 -0.10 -2.71 -18.46
CA ILE A 218 1.08 -2.44 -17.62
C ILE A 218 1.97 -3.69 -17.55
N LYS A 219 3.28 -3.49 -17.57
CA LYS A 219 4.27 -4.55 -17.38
C LYS A 219 4.87 -4.47 -16.00
N LEU A 220 4.78 -5.56 -15.26
CA LEU A 220 5.46 -5.78 -13.99
C LEU A 220 6.61 -6.76 -14.25
N TYR A 221 7.84 -6.30 -14.02
CA TYR A 221 9.04 -7.12 -14.13
C TYR A 221 9.36 -7.73 -12.77
N LEU A 222 9.51 -9.05 -12.74
CA LEU A 222 9.79 -9.81 -11.53
C LEU A 222 11.17 -10.43 -11.63
N LEU A 223 12.00 -10.19 -10.61
CA LEU A 223 13.36 -10.72 -10.50
C LEU A 223 13.36 -12.06 -9.75
N ASP A 224 14.10 -13.02 -10.29
CA ASP A 224 14.19 -14.38 -9.78
C ASP A 224 15.66 -14.82 -9.67
N THR A 225 16.13 -14.99 -8.43
CA THR A 225 17.50 -15.47 -8.14
C THR A 225 17.59 -16.98 -7.93
N ASP A 226 16.44 -17.68 -7.89
CA ASP A 226 16.42 -19.13 -7.70
C ASP A 226 16.71 -19.87 -8.99
N ASN A 227 17.96 -19.76 -9.44
CA ASN A 227 18.48 -20.38 -10.66
C ASN A 227 19.92 -20.91 -10.47
N ASP A 228 20.36 -21.75 -11.38
CA ASP A 228 21.64 -22.49 -11.26
C ASP A 228 22.89 -21.63 -11.50
N MET A 229 22.76 -20.38 -11.92
CA MET A 229 23.89 -19.44 -12.04
C MET A 229 24.31 -18.89 -10.68
N ASN A 230 23.47 -18.99 -9.67
CA ASN A 230 23.74 -18.50 -8.32
C ASN A 230 24.17 -19.60 -7.36
N SER A 231 24.94 -19.21 -6.35
CA SER A 231 25.29 -20.08 -5.23
C SER A 231 24.06 -20.49 -4.41
N GLU A 232 24.19 -21.56 -3.63
CA GLU A 232 23.14 -21.99 -2.69
C GLU A 232 22.79 -20.92 -1.62
N TYR A 233 23.70 -19.97 -1.37
CA TYR A 233 23.51 -18.86 -0.43
C TYR A 233 22.75 -17.69 -1.05
N ASP A 234 22.74 -17.54 -2.38
CA ASP A 234 22.12 -16.40 -3.06
C ASP A 234 20.81 -16.77 -3.74
N ARG A 235 20.60 -18.04 -4.09
CA ARG A 235 19.30 -18.52 -4.60
C ARG A 235 18.13 -18.17 -3.66
N PRO A 236 18.26 -18.29 -2.31
CA PRO A 236 17.19 -17.98 -1.38
C PRO A 236 16.80 -16.50 -1.28
N ILE A 237 17.49 -15.56 -1.90
CA ILE A 237 17.11 -14.12 -1.88
C ILE A 237 15.66 -13.93 -2.28
N THR A 238 15.19 -14.63 -3.32
CA THR A 238 13.81 -14.58 -3.80
C THR A 238 12.99 -15.82 -3.44
N HIS A 239 13.31 -16.52 -2.34
CA HIS A 239 12.51 -17.65 -1.90
C HIS A 239 11.22 -17.23 -1.21
N SER A 240 11.30 -16.39 -0.20
CA SER A 240 10.16 -16.03 0.64
C SER A 240 10.08 -14.53 0.87
N LEU A 241 8.87 -13.99 0.77
CA LEU A 241 8.57 -12.61 1.10
C LEU A 241 8.73 -12.40 2.61
N TYR A 242 9.54 -11.40 3.00
CA TYR A 242 9.92 -11.13 4.39
C TYR A 242 10.56 -12.31 5.13
N GLY A 243 11.17 -13.22 4.38
CA GLY A 243 11.88 -14.36 4.92
C GLY A 243 13.37 -14.10 5.16
N GLY A 244 13.99 -14.97 5.99
CA GLY A 244 15.41 -14.88 6.31
C GLY A 244 15.72 -13.87 7.41
N ASP A 245 17.01 -13.54 7.53
CA ASP A 245 17.55 -12.60 8.49
C ASP A 245 17.75 -11.18 7.89
N TRP A 246 18.33 -10.28 8.66
CA TRP A 246 18.64 -8.91 8.23
C TRP A 246 19.62 -8.85 7.05
N GLU A 247 20.52 -9.82 6.93
CA GLU A 247 21.41 -9.92 5.78
C GLU A 247 20.63 -10.27 4.51
N ASN A 248 19.73 -11.24 4.58
CA ASN A 248 18.83 -11.55 3.45
C ASN A 248 17.94 -10.37 3.10
N ARG A 249 17.47 -9.63 4.10
CA ARG A 249 16.68 -8.39 3.88
C ARG A 249 17.48 -7.37 3.10
N LEU A 250 18.73 -7.09 3.48
CA LEU A 250 19.62 -6.19 2.73
C LEU A 250 19.84 -6.67 1.29
N LYS A 251 20.10 -7.98 1.11
CA LYS A 251 20.24 -8.57 -0.23
C LYS A 251 19.00 -8.37 -1.09
N GLN A 252 17.80 -8.52 -0.52
CA GLN A 252 16.55 -8.24 -1.23
C GLN A 252 16.44 -6.77 -1.64
N GLU A 253 16.81 -5.83 -0.78
CA GLU A 253 16.73 -4.41 -1.09
C GLU A 253 17.76 -3.98 -2.15
N ILE A 254 18.95 -4.57 -2.13
CA ILE A 254 19.93 -4.41 -3.21
C ILE A 254 19.37 -4.93 -4.55
N LEU A 255 18.78 -6.10 -4.52
CA LEU A 255 18.18 -6.71 -5.72
C LEU A 255 17.06 -5.84 -6.28
N LEU A 256 16.15 -5.36 -5.42
CA LEU A 256 15.01 -4.55 -5.85
C LEU A 256 15.45 -3.21 -6.43
N GLY A 257 16.26 -2.46 -5.69
CA GLY A 257 16.65 -1.11 -6.08
C GLY A 257 17.69 -1.12 -7.20
N ILE A 258 18.85 -1.71 -6.94
CA ILE A 258 19.95 -1.73 -7.90
C ILE A 258 19.61 -2.69 -9.04
N GLY A 259 19.24 -3.91 -8.73
CA GLY A 259 18.86 -4.92 -9.75
C GLY A 259 17.65 -4.48 -10.57
N GLY A 260 16.67 -3.83 -9.95
CA GLY A 260 15.51 -3.27 -10.66
C GLY A 260 15.89 -2.19 -11.66
N MET A 261 16.77 -1.25 -11.29
CA MET A 261 17.24 -0.21 -12.21
C MET A 261 18.10 -0.80 -13.34
N LEU A 262 18.96 -1.75 -13.05
CA LEU A 262 19.73 -2.46 -14.07
C LEU A 262 18.83 -3.24 -15.03
N THR A 263 17.71 -3.78 -14.54
CA THR A 263 16.68 -4.43 -15.37
C THR A 263 16.05 -3.43 -16.36
N LEU A 264 15.58 -2.29 -15.86
CA LEU A 264 14.99 -1.26 -16.72
C LEU A 264 15.99 -0.75 -17.76
N LYS A 265 17.25 -0.53 -17.37
CA LYS A 265 18.33 -0.12 -18.27
C LYS A 265 18.58 -1.16 -19.38
N LYS A 266 18.66 -2.46 -19.00
CA LYS A 266 18.86 -3.56 -19.96
C LYS A 266 17.70 -3.69 -20.96
N LEU A 267 16.48 -3.40 -20.53
CA LEU A 267 15.29 -3.40 -21.36
C LEU A 267 15.09 -2.07 -22.14
N GLY A 268 15.99 -1.10 -22.02
CA GLY A 268 15.90 0.20 -22.69
C GLY A 268 14.75 1.08 -22.17
N ILE A 269 14.31 0.88 -20.91
CA ILE A 269 13.19 1.59 -20.31
C ILE A 269 13.70 2.76 -19.46
N LYS A 270 13.35 3.99 -19.86
CA LYS A 270 13.52 5.21 -19.08
C LYS A 270 12.16 5.81 -18.77
N LYS A 271 11.97 6.34 -17.55
CA LYS A 271 10.74 6.98 -17.09
C LYS A 271 11.03 8.38 -16.57
N ASP A 272 10.00 9.22 -16.53
CA ASP A 272 10.09 10.56 -15.96
C ASP A 272 10.21 10.53 -14.44
N ILE A 273 9.51 9.60 -13.80
CA ILE A 273 9.41 9.47 -12.34
C ILE A 273 9.76 8.05 -11.89
N TYR A 274 10.49 7.97 -10.79
CA TYR A 274 10.83 6.74 -10.10
C TYR A 274 10.21 6.77 -8.69
N HIS A 275 9.22 5.92 -8.47
CA HIS A 275 8.43 5.90 -7.26
C HIS A 275 8.88 4.78 -6.33
N CYS A 276 9.45 5.15 -5.18
CA CYS A 276 9.80 4.23 -4.10
C CYS A 276 8.57 4.00 -3.21
N ASN A 277 7.92 2.84 -3.35
CA ASN A 277 6.81 2.45 -2.50
C ASN A 277 7.33 1.74 -1.26
N GLU A 278 7.59 2.49 -0.20
CA GLU A 278 8.30 2.16 1.03
C GLU A 278 9.84 2.25 0.89
N GLY A 279 10.53 2.33 2.04
CA GLY A 279 11.98 2.51 2.13
C GLY A 279 12.80 1.40 1.48
N HIS A 280 12.28 0.18 1.46
CA HIS A 280 12.95 -0.98 0.86
C HIS A 280 13.29 -0.83 -0.64
N ALA A 281 12.69 0.14 -1.32
CA ALA A 281 12.95 0.43 -2.73
C ALA A 281 14.03 1.50 -2.96
N ALA A 282 14.51 2.17 -1.92
CA ALA A 282 15.30 3.41 -2.02
C ALA A 282 16.65 3.24 -2.74
N LEU A 283 17.25 2.05 -2.75
CA LEU A 283 18.50 1.81 -3.48
C LEU A 283 18.39 1.94 -5.01
N CYS A 284 17.17 2.07 -5.56
CA CYS A 284 17.02 2.44 -6.97
C CYS A 284 17.64 3.83 -7.25
N ASN A 285 17.57 4.75 -6.29
CA ASN A 285 18.17 6.06 -6.39
C ASN A 285 19.70 6.01 -6.34
N LEU A 286 20.28 5.07 -5.60
CA LEU A 286 21.72 4.84 -5.59
C LEU A 286 22.24 4.44 -6.98
N GLN A 287 21.59 3.50 -7.63
CA GLN A 287 21.99 3.09 -8.99
C GLN A 287 21.82 4.25 -9.98
N ARG A 288 20.77 5.05 -9.86
CA ARG A 288 20.55 6.23 -10.70
C ARG A 288 21.62 7.30 -10.51
N LEU A 289 22.07 7.52 -9.26
CA LEU A 289 23.23 8.39 -8.98
C LEU A 289 24.47 7.90 -9.71
N CYS A 290 24.79 6.61 -9.62
CA CYS A 290 25.90 6.02 -10.34
C CYS A 290 25.79 6.21 -11.85
N ASP A 291 24.62 5.99 -12.43
CA ASP A 291 24.39 6.15 -13.87
C ASP A 291 24.64 7.60 -14.36
N TYR A 292 24.22 8.61 -13.59
CA TYR A 292 24.49 10.02 -13.92
C TYR A 292 25.97 10.40 -13.73
N ILE A 293 26.63 9.85 -12.71
CA ILE A 293 28.07 10.09 -12.46
C ILE A 293 28.90 9.42 -13.54
N ASP A 294 28.57 8.22 -13.96
CA ASP A 294 29.20 7.54 -15.11
C ASP A 294 29.02 8.37 -16.41
N GLY A 295 27.92 9.12 -16.52
CA GLY A 295 27.65 10.06 -17.59
C GLY A 295 28.43 11.39 -17.49
N GLY A 296 29.29 11.57 -16.47
CA GLY A 296 30.21 12.71 -16.33
C GLY A 296 29.75 13.81 -15.37
N LEU A 297 28.66 13.59 -14.59
CA LEU A 297 28.23 14.55 -13.57
C LEU A 297 28.94 14.29 -12.23
N THR A 298 29.08 15.34 -11.42
CA THR A 298 29.49 15.20 -10.02
C THR A 298 28.37 14.61 -9.18
N PHE A 299 28.69 14.13 -7.97
CA PHE A 299 27.69 13.61 -7.02
C PHE A 299 26.57 14.63 -6.74
N ASN A 300 26.92 15.88 -6.44
CA ASN A 300 25.93 16.92 -6.15
C ASN A 300 25.05 17.26 -7.36
N GLN A 301 25.61 17.27 -8.56
CA GLN A 301 24.86 17.47 -9.81
C GLN A 301 23.90 16.30 -10.09
N ALA A 302 24.38 15.07 -9.93
CA ALA A 302 23.55 13.86 -10.06
C ALA A 302 22.43 13.83 -9.03
N MET A 303 22.68 14.26 -7.80
CA MET A 303 21.70 14.33 -6.73
C MET A 303 20.52 15.26 -7.07
N GLU A 304 20.76 16.42 -7.73
CA GLU A 304 19.68 17.31 -8.18
C GLU A 304 18.72 16.60 -9.15
N LEU A 305 19.25 15.82 -10.09
CA LEU A 305 18.46 15.09 -11.08
C LEU A 305 17.71 13.90 -10.48
N VAL A 306 18.37 13.13 -9.63
CA VAL A 306 17.76 11.96 -8.98
C VAL A 306 16.65 12.40 -8.05
N ARG A 307 16.89 13.39 -7.19
CA ARG A 307 15.87 13.92 -6.27
C ARG A 307 14.64 14.43 -7.03
N ALA A 308 14.82 15.25 -8.05
CA ALA A 308 13.72 15.86 -8.79
C ALA A 308 12.76 14.84 -9.41
N SER A 309 13.25 13.67 -9.80
CA SER A 309 12.47 12.61 -10.45
C SER A 309 12.14 11.44 -9.51
N SER A 310 12.31 11.59 -8.20
CA SER A 310 12.05 10.53 -7.20
C SER A 310 10.97 10.95 -6.22
N LEU A 311 10.05 10.02 -5.96
CA LEU A 311 8.99 10.13 -4.94
C LEU A 311 9.13 8.97 -3.95
N TYR A 312 9.04 9.27 -2.66
CA TYR A 312 9.00 8.27 -1.59
C TYR A 312 7.64 8.28 -0.89
N THR A 313 6.95 7.14 -0.94
CA THR A 313 5.74 6.90 -0.16
C THR A 313 6.06 6.04 1.06
N VAL A 314 5.83 6.59 2.26
CA VAL A 314 6.00 5.89 3.52
C VAL A 314 4.68 5.22 3.93
N HIS A 315 4.76 3.94 4.30
CA HIS A 315 3.61 3.18 4.83
C HIS A 315 3.76 2.86 6.31
N THR A 316 4.95 3.01 6.85
CA THR A 316 5.28 2.69 8.24
C THR A 316 4.89 3.83 9.17
N PRO A 317 4.07 3.58 10.21
CA PRO A 317 3.58 4.64 11.10
C PRO A 317 4.50 4.94 12.29
N VAL A 318 5.56 4.17 12.49
CA VAL A 318 6.49 4.28 13.64
C VAL A 318 7.95 4.08 13.21
N PRO A 319 8.91 4.82 13.82
CA PRO A 319 10.33 4.71 13.46
C PRO A 319 10.90 3.29 13.56
N ALA A 320 10.51 2.53 14.59
CA ALA A 320 11.00 1.18 14.83
C ALA A 320 10.60 0.15 13.73
N GLY A 321 9.64 0.50 12.89
CA GLY A 321 9.18 -0.34 11.77
C GLY A 321 9.97 -0.15 10.47
N HIS A 322 10.92 0.79 10.42
CA HIS A 322 11.78 0.99 9.26
C HIS A 322 12.90 -0.04 9.21
N ASP A 323 13.50 -0.22 8.03
CA ASP A 323 14.64 -1.10 7.85
C ASP A 323 15.95 -0.38 8.23
N TYR A 324 16.67 -0.97 9.19
CA TYR A 324 17.95 -0.48 9.71
C TYR A 324 19.03 -1.54 9.55
N PHE A 325 20.18 -1.13 9.04
CA PHE A 325 21.33 -2.02 8.85
C PHE A 325 22.54 -1.50 9.62
N ASP A 326 23.20 -2.40 10.34
CA ASP A 326 24.46 -2.10 10.99
C ASP A 326 25.52 -1.70 9.96
N GLU A 327 26.39 -0.76 10.31
CA GLU A 327 27.41 -0.22 9.41
C GLU A 327 28.31 -1.32 8.82
N GLU A 328 28.70 -2.31 9.63
CA GLU A 328 29.52 -3.46 9.18
C GLU A 328 28.79 -4.29 8.12
N LEU A 329 27.52 -4.64 8.37
CA LEU A 329 26.70 -5.39 7.41
C LEU A 329 26.48 -4.59 6.13
N PHE A 330 26.14 -3.31 6.25
CA PHE A 330 25.94 -2.44 5.10
C PHE A 330 27.24 -2.31 4.27
N GLY A 331 28.37 -2.09 4.93
CA GLY A 331 29.68 -1.99 4.30
C GLY A 331 30.16 -3.27 3.62
N LYS A 332 29.70 -4.45 4.10
CA LYS A 332 29.98 -5.73 3.47
C LYS A 332 29.54 -5.76 1.99
N TYR A 333 28.42 -5.13 1.66
CA TYR A 333 27.84 -5.13 0.32
C TYR A 333 28.00 -3.81 -0.42
N MET A 334 28.02 -2.68 0.32
CA MET A 334 28.00 -1.31 -0.25
C MET A 334 29.36 -0.60 -0.18
N GLY A 335 30.41 -1.24 0.32
CA GLY A 335 31.69 -0.60 0.60
C GLY A 335 32.46 -0.06 -0.60
N ASP A 336 32.10 -0.39 -1.83
CA ASP A 336 32.68 0.13 -3.08
C ASP A 336 31.91 1.34 -3.68
N TYR A 337 30.73 1.65 -3.16
CA TYR A 337 29.91 2.75 -3.67
C TYR A 337 30.50 4.14 -3.42
N PRO A 338 31.16 4.45 -2.31
CA PRO A 338 31.81 5.76 -2.15
C PRO A 338 32.73 6.12 -3.29
N ALA A 339 33.56 5.17 -3.74
CA ALA A 339 34.47 5.38 -4.87
C ALA A 339 33.71 5.62 -6.19
N LYS A 340 32.60 4.92 -6.42
CA LYS A 340 31.73 5.13 -7.60
C LYS A 340 31.03 6.48 -7.57
N LEU A 341 30.68 6.97 -6.38
CA LEU A 341 29.99 8.24 -6.18
C LEU A 341 30.96 9.44 -6.10
N GLY A 342 32.25 9.21 -5.88
CA GLY A 342 33.24 10.26 -5.68
C GLY A 342 33.11 10.98 -4.33
N ILE A 343 32.63 10.29 -3.28
CA ILE A 343 32.46 10.77 -1.91
C ILE A 343 33.15 9.84 -0.91
N SER A 344 33.29 10.28 0.34
CA SER A 344 33.83 9.49 1.42
C SER A 344 32.82 8.43 1.91
N TRP A 345 33.31 7.43 2.68
CA TRP A 345 32.44 6.48 3.37
C TRP A 345 31.52 7.18 4.37
N ASP A 346 32.04 8.15 5.13
CA ASP A 346 31.26 8.88 6.12
C ASP A 346 30.12 9.68 5.51
N GLU A 347 30.35 10.32 4.37
CA GLU A 347 29.30 11.01 3.60
C GLU A 347 28.25 10.00 3.09
N PHE A 348 28.67 8.85 2.60
CA PHE A 348 27.76 7.84 2.07
C PHE A 348 26.90 7.24 3.18
N ILE A 349 27.50 6.77 4.28
CA ILE A 349 26.76 6.16 5.38
C ILE A 349 25.88 7.20 6.11
N GLY A 350 26.32 8.45 6.15
CA GLY A 350 25.60 9.60 6.72
C GLY A 350 24.27 9.87 6.01
N MET A 351 24.13 9.51 4.73
CA MET A 351 22.85 9.66 4.00
C MET A 351 21.73 8.77 4.57
N GLY A 352 22.06 7.72 5.30
CA GLY A 352 21.09 6.85 5.97
C GLY A 352 20.93 7.15 7.46
N ARG A 353 21.57 8.22 7.98
CA ARG A 353 21.51 8.62 9.39
C ARG A 353 20.71 9.90 9.59
N THR A 354 20.02 10.00 10.70
CA THR A 354 19.31 11.23 11.10
C THR A 354 20.32 12.34 11.43
N ASN A 355 21.38 11.99 12.14
CA ASN A 355 22.56 12.81 12.31
C ASN A 355 23.72 12.16 11.57
N PRO A 356 24.18 12.70 10.42
CA PRO A 356 25.25 12.10 9.62
C PRO A 356 26.54 11.81 10.41
N ASP A 357 26.85 12.62 11.43
CA ASP A 357 28.07 12.52 12.24
C ASP A 357 27.92 11.56 13.45
N ASP A 358 26.74 11.00 13.66
CA ASP A 358 26.51 10.04 14.75
C ASP A 358 26.80 8.60 14.31
N HIS A 359 28.03 8.17 14.60
CA HIS A 359 28.49 6.81 14.26
C HIS A 359 27.79 5.69 15.06
N SER A 360 26.95 6.01 16.04
CA SER A 360 26.11 5.04 16.75
C SER A 360 24.80 4.73 16.02
N GLU A 361 24.38 5.59 15.08
CA GLU A 361 23.19 5.37 14.27
C GLU A 361 23.47 4.32 13.19
N ARG A 362 22.53 3.37 13.04
CA ARG A 362 22.49 2.42 11.93
C ARG A 362 22.03 3.12 10.64
N PHE A 363 22.36 2.55 9.50
CA PHE A 363 21.85 3.01 8.22
C PHE A 363 20.36 2.70 8.09
N CYS A 364 19.53 3.73 7.95
CA CYS A 364 18.08 3.63 7.77
C CYS A 364 17.70 3.85 6.31
N MET A 365 17.02 2.89 5.71
CA MET A 365 16.58 2.99 4.31
C MET A 365 15.57 4.10 4.09
N SER A 366 14.69 4.35 5.05
CA SER A 366 13.71 5.45 4.97
C SER A 366 14.38 6.83 5.05
N THR A 367 15.42 6.96 5.86
CA THR A 367 16.24 8.18 5.91
C THR A 367 16.96 8.40 4.57
N PHE A 368 17.54 7.35 4.01
CA PHE A 368 18.15 7.40 2.68
C PHE A 368 17.13 7.80 1.60
N ALA A 369 15.91 7.24 1.66
CA ALA A 369 14.83 7.63 0.75
C ALA A 369 14.47 9.11 0.90
N CYS A 370 14.34 9.64 2.12
CA CYS A 370 14.08 11.07 2.37
C CYS A 370 15.18 11.96 1.79
N ASN A 371 16.44 11.54 1.89
CA ASN A 371 17.58 12.32 1.37
C ASN A 371 17.72 12.25 -0.14
N THR A 372 17.23 11.22 -0.79
CA THR A 372 17.37 10.99 -2.25
C THR A 372 16.09 11.22 -3.05
N CYS A 373 14.97 11.51 -2.40
CA CYS A 373 13.71 11.89 -3.05
C CYS A 373 13.39 13.36 -2.77
N GLN A 374 12.90 14.08 -3.79
CA GLN A 374 12.41 15.44 -3.60
C GLN A 374 11.12 15.47 -2.79
N GLU A 375 10.19 14.58 -3.13
CA GLU A 375 8.86 14.54 -2.54
C GLU A 375 8.70 13.29 -1.67
N ILE A 376 7.95 13.47 -0.58
CA ILE A 376 7.64 12.41 0.40
C ILE A 376 6.16 12.51 0.72
N ASN A 377 5.46 11.37 0.79
CA ASN A 377 4.07 11.38 1.22
C ASN A 377 3.73 10.21 2.15
N GLY A 378 2.82 10.48 3.08
CA GLY A 378 2.09 9.44 3.82
C GLY A 378 0.86 8.94 3.04
N VAL A 379 0.16 7.96 3.60
CA VAL A 379 -0.93 7.22 2.93
C VAL A 379 -2.33 7.51 3.48
N SER A 380 -2.44 8.51 4.34
CA SER A 380 -3.66 9.17 4.77
C SER A 380 -3.32 10.57 5.32
N LYS A 381 -4.31 11.42 5.51
CA LYS A 381 -4.08 12.76 6.08
C LYS A 381 -3.43 12.69 7.46
N LEU A 382 -3.96 11.84 8.34
CA LEU A 382 -3.38 11.62 9.68
C LEU A 382 -1.96 11.06 9.58
N HIS A 383 -1.72 10.10 8.69
CA HIS A 383 -0.39 9.51 8.52
C HIS A 383 0.60 10.50 7.91
N GLY A 384 0.18 11.40 7.04
CA GLY A 384 1.01 12.52 6.56
C GLY A 384 1.52 13.36 7.73
N TRP A 385 0.64 13.73 8.66
CA TRP A 385 1.02 14.46 9.87
C TRP A 385 1.93 13.64 10.82
N VAL A 386 1.64 12.35 11.01
CA VAL A 386 2.53 11.44 11.77
C VAL A 386 3.90 11.37 11.13
N SER A 387 3.96 11.30 9.80
CA SER A 387 5.21 11.24 9.03
C SER A 387 6.00 12.55 9.08
N GLN A 388 5.34 13.71 9.08
CA GLN A 388 5.98 15.00 9.32
C GLN A 388 6.72 15.02 10.66
N LYS A 389 6.08 14.53 11.73
CA LYS A 389 6.69 14.40 13.04
C LYS A 389 7.82 13.37 13.07
N MET A 390 7.61 12.22 12.45
CA MET A 390 8.57 11.13 12.44
C MET A 390 9.89 11.51 11.75
N PHE A 391 9.81 12.25 10.66
CA PHE A 391 10.99 12.72 9.91
C PHE A 391 11.50 14.10 10.32
N ALA A 392 10.86 14.78 11.27
CA ALA A 392 11.30 16.10 11.74
C ALA A 392 12.78 16.15 12.18
N PRO A 393 13.37 15.12 12.81
CA PRO A 393 14.78 15.13 13.16
C PRO A 393 15.76 15.30 12.00
N LEU A 394 15.32 14.98 10.75
CA LEU A 394 16.14 15.18 9.54
C LEU A 394 16.32 16.65 9.18
N TRP A 395 15.38 17.51 9.55
CA TRP A 395 15.36 18.92 9.19
C TRP A 395 15.40 19.80 10.44
N LYS A 396 16.54 19.76 11.13
CA LYS A 396 16.77 20.51 12.35
C LYS A 396 16.54 22.00 12.14
N GLY A 397 15.80 22.63 13.08
CA GLY A 397 15.48 24.06 13.03
C GLY A 397 14.15 24.38 12.33
N TYR A 398 13.51 23.42 11.67
CA TYR A 398 12.13 23.50 11.18
C TYR A 398 11.18 22.79 12.13
N PHE A 399 9.94 23.28 12.18
CA PHE A 399 8.87 22.60 12.93
C PHE A 399 8.26 21.48 12.08
N PRO A 400 7.75 20.39 12.69
CA PRO A 400 7.18 19.27 11.95
C PRO A 400 6.12 19.67 10.91
N GLU A 401 5.26 20.62 11.26
CA GLU A 401 4.18 21.12 10.40
C GLU A 401 4.65 21.89 9.16
N GLU A 402 5.93 22.28 9.11
CA GLU A 402 6.54 22.96 7.94
C GLU A 402 7.18 21.97 6.98
N ASN A 403 7.35 20.73 7.40
CA ASN A 403 8.05 19.74 6.59
C ASN A 403 7.27 19.42 5.33
N ALA A 404 7.97 19.33 4.20
CA ALA A 404 7.40 19.00 2.91
C ALA A 404 7.07 17.49 2.79
N VAL A 405 6.33 16.97 3.76
CA VAL A 405 5.76 15.63 3.73
C VAL A 405 4.26 15.77 3.50
N GLY A 406 3.84 15.41 2.30
CA GLY A 406 2.44 15.43 1.91
C GLY A 406 1.70 14.14 2.26
N TYR A 407 0.51 13.98 1.68
CA TYR A 407 -0.23 12.73 1.76
C TYR A 407 -1.06 12.49 0.50
N VAL A 408 -1.24 11.22 0.19
CA VAL A 408 -2.28 10.73 -0.72
C VAL A 408 -2.98 9.60 0.02
N THR A 409 -4.24 9.79 0.36
CA THR A 409 -5.01 8.74 1.05
C THR A 409 -5.20 7.56 0.12
N ASN A 410 -4.94 6.36 0.62
CA ASN A 410 -5.09 5.14 -0.16
C ASN A 410 -6.54 4.98 -0.65
N GLY A 411 -6.69 4.26 -1.74
CA GLY A 411 -7.96 3.83 -2.29
C GLY A 411 -7.88 2.38 -2.75
N VAL A 412 -8.95 1.87 -3.34
CA VAL A 412 -9.05 0.48 -3.78
C VAL A 412 -9.54 0.40 -5.22
N HIS A 413 -9.09 -0.61 -5.94
CA HIS A 413 -9.49 -0.84 -7.34
C HIS A 413 -10.93 -1.33 -7.41
N LEU A 414 -11.85 -0.47 -7.86
CA LEU A 414 -13.29 -0.73 -7.90
C LEU A 414 -13.64 -2.05 -8.60
N PRO A 415 -13.14 -2.35 -9.82
CA PRO A 415 -13.50 -3.58 -10.51
C PRO A 415 -13.03 -4.86 -9.81
N THR A 416 -11.94 -4.80 -9.04
CA THR A 416 -11.42 -5.96 -8.28
C THR A 416 -12.31 -6.29 -7.08
N TRP A 417 -12.74 -5.28 -6.33
CA TRP A 417 -13.34 -5.48 -5.00
C TRP A 417 -14.86 -5.40 -4.98
N THR A 418 -15.47 -4.75 -5.98
CA THR A 418 -16.93 -4.67 -6.09
C THR A 418 -17.51 -5.97 -6.61
N ALA A 419 -18.45 -6.57 -5.87
CA ALA A 419 -19.13 -7.79 -6.28
C ALA A 419 -19.94 -7.58 -7.56
N THR A 420 -20.11 -8.65 -8.34
CA THR A 420 -20.84 -8.63 -9.63
C THR A 420 -22.28 -8.14 -9.46
N GLU A 421 -22.92 -8.45 -8.33
CA GLU A 421 -24.27 -8.02 -7.99
C GLU A 421 -24.36 -6.48 -7.91
N TRP A 422 -23.41 -5.86 -7.19
CA TRP A 422 -23.33 -4.40 -7.13
C TRP A 422 -22.96 -3.77 -8.46
N ARG A 423 -22.06 -4.38 -9.22
CA ARG A 423 -21.74 -3.90 -10.57
C ARG A 423 -22.97 -3.83 -11.46
N LYS A 424 -23.85 -4.83 -11.41
CA LYS A 424 -25.13 -4.80 -12.14
C LYS A 424 -26.06 -3.68 -11.70
N VAL A 425 -26.11 -3.39 -10.40
CA VAL A 425 -26.89 -2.26 -9.87
C VAL A 425 -26.29 -0.94 -10.34
N TYR A 426 -24.99 -0.76 -10.24
CA TYR A 426 -24.31 0.44 -10.70
C TYR A 426 -24.48 0.65 -12.22
N ASP A 427 -24.26 -0.38 -13.01
CA ASP A 427 -24.44 -0.33 -14.47
C ASP A 427 -25.88 0.02 -14.88
N LYS A 428 -26.88 -0.34 -14.06
CA LYS A 428 -28.31 -0.05 -14.32
C LYS A 428 -28.71 1.38 -13.97
N TYR A 429 -28.17 1.94 -12.89
CA TYR A 429 -28.65 3.20 -12.31
C TYR A 429 -27.69 4.37 -12.43
N PHE A 430 -26.36 4.09 -12.53
CA PHE A 430 -25.33 5.13 -12.61
C PHE A 430 -25.12 5.58 -14.06
N ASP A 431 -24.57 6.78 -14.23
CA ASP A 431 -24.21 7.30 -15.54
C ASP A 431 -23.19 6.39 -16.25
N LYS A 432 -23.25 6.36 -17.57
CA LYS A 432 -22.36 5.52 -18.41
C LYS A 432 -20.88 5.89 -18.27
N SER A 433 -20.57 7.11 -17.84
CA SER A 433 -19.21 7.57 -17.55
C SER A 433 -18.65 7.04 -16.23
N PHE A 434 -19.45 6.35 -15.41
CA PHE A 434 -19.07 5.88 -14.08
C PHE A 434 -17.68 5.25 -14.00
N MET A 435 -17.39 4.33 -14.92
CA MET A 435 -16.10 3.61 -14.89
C MET A 435 -14.89 4.48 -15.26
N SER A 436 -15.10 5.58 -15.98
CA SER A 436 -14.05 6.55 -16.32
C SER A 436 -13.97 7.74 -15.36
N ASP A 437 -15.01 7.96 -14.55
CA ASP A 437 -15.16 9.10 -13.64
C ASP A 437 -15.63 8.64 -12.24
N GLN A 438 -14.95 7.64 -11.70
CA GLN A 438 -15.33 6.97 -10.44
C GLN A 438 -15.24 7.87 -9.20
N SER A 439 -14.49 8.95 -9.24
CA SER A 439 -14.33 9.89 -8.13
C SER A 439 -15.37 11.01 -8.13
N ASN A 440 -16.26 11.05 -9.12
CA ASN A 440 -17.33 12.02 -9.22
C ASN A 440 -18.51 11.63 -8.31
N GLU A 441 -18.57 12.24 -7.14
CA GLU A 441 -19.60 11.96 -6.11
C GLU A 441 -21.03 12.07 -6.66
N SER A 442 -21.28 12.99 -7.60
CA SER A 442 -22.62 13.17 -8.17
C SER A 442 -23.15 11.93 -8.90
N ILE A 443 -22.26 11.12 -9.50
CA ILE A 443 -22.64 9.86 -10.14
C ILE A 443 -23.11 8.86 -9.08
N TRP A 444 -22.42 8.79 -7.95
CA TRP A 444 -22.73 7.86 -6.87
C TRP A 444 -24.04 8.20 -6.15
N HIS A 445 -24.48 9.46 -6.17
CA HIS A 445 -25.77 9.88 -5.63
C HIS A 445 -26.96 9.19 -6.33
N ALA A 446 -26.75 8.64 -7.52
CA ALA A 446 -27.76 7.82 -8.20
C ALA A 446 -28.21 6.59 -7.37
N ILE A 447 -27.42 6.17 -6.37
CA ILE A 447 -27.80 5.06 -5.46
C ILE A 447 -29.09 5.38 -4.70
N TYR A 448 -29.39 6.65 -4.43
CA TYR A 448 -30.63 7.05 -3.78
C TYR A 448 -31.87 6.75 -4.61
N ASN A 449 -31.72 6.61 -5.94
CA ASN A 449 -32.82 6.26 -6.85
C ASN A 449 -33.05 4.74 -6.96
N VAL A 450 -32.16 3.93 -6.39
CA VAL A 450 -32.31 2.47 -6.36
C VAL A 450 -33.40 2.11 -5.34
N PRO A 451 -34.39 1.29 -5.69
CA PRO A 451 -35.40 0.84 -4.72
C PRO A 451 -34.76 0.16 -3.51
N ASP A 452 -35.26 0.43 -2.32
CA ASP A 452 -34.73 -0.14 -1.06
C ASP A 452 -34.77 -1.67 -1.07
N ALA A 453 -35.79 -2.26 -1.64
CA ALA A 453 -35.89 -3.71 -1.82
C ALA A 453 -34.74 -4.28 -2.65
N GLU A 454 -34.34 -3.59 -3.74
CA GLU A 454 -33.23 -4.04 -4.61
C GLU A 454 -31.87 -3.95 -3.86
N ILE A 455 -31.67 -2.90 -3.04
CA ILE A 455 -30.51 -2.78 -2.14
C ILE A 455 -30.46 -3.97 -1.16
N TRP A 456 -31.58 -4.23 -0.49
CA TRP A 456 -31.68 -5.31 0.49
C TRP A 456 -31.47 -6.69 -0.15
N GLU A 457 -32.12 -6.97 -1.27
CA GLU A 457 -31.97 -8.23 -2.02
C GLU A 457 -30.53 -8.44 -2.48
N THR A 458 -29.86 -7.39 -2.95
CA THR A 458 -28.43 -7.44 -3.35
C THR A 458 -27.56 -7.81 -2.15
N ARG A 459 -27.79 -7.19 -1.00
CA ARG A 459 -27.06 -7.49 0.24
C ARG A 459 -27.31 -8.94 0.70
N MET A 460 -28.56 -9.40 0.67
CA MET A 460 -28.93 -10.78 1.06
C MET A 460 -28.34 -11.82 0.10
N ALA A 461 -28.32 -11.57 -1.21
CA ALA A 461 -27.69 -12.46 -2.18
C ALA A 461 -26.20 -12.64 -1.91
N LEU A 462 -25.48 -11.56 -1.60
CA LEU A 462 -24.05 -11.60 -1.24
C LEU A 462 -23.79 -12.29 0.09
N LYS A 463 -24.65 -12.09 1.07
CA LYS A 463 -24.61 -12.82 2.36
C LYS A 463 -24.78 -14.34 2.14
N GLN A 464 -25.72 -14.74 1.31
CA GLN A 464 -25.91 -16.17 0.98
C GLN A 464 -24.69 -16.77 0.26
N LYS A 465 -24.08 -16.01 -0.65
CA LYS A 465 -22.82 -16.44 -1.31
C LYS A 465 -21.67 -16.61 -0.32
N LEU A 466 -21.55 -15.73 0.66
CA LEU A 466 -20.57 -15.85 1.73
C LEU A 466 -20.83 -17.11 2.56
N ILE A 467 -22.06 -17.35 2.98
CA ILE A 467 -22.44 -18.53 3.78
C ILE A 467 -22.11 -19.81 3.00
N LYS A 468 -22.48 -19.89 1.72
CA LYS A 468 -22.15 -21.05 0.87
C LYS A 468 -20.64 -21.27 0.80
N TYR A 469 -19.86 -20.20 0.55
CA TYR A 469 -18.40 -20.29 0.50
C TYR A 469 -17.80 -20.80 1.83
N ILE A 470 -18.30 -20.29 2.96
CA ILE A 470 -17.86 -20.72 4.29
C ILE A 470 -18.17 -22.21 4.51
N ARG A 471 -19.38 -22.67 4.16
CA ARG A 471 -19.76 -24.08 4.25
C ARG A 471 -18.82 -24.99 3.47
N ASP A 472 -18.57 -24.65 2.21
CA ASP A 472 -17.69 -25.42 1.31
C ASP A 472 -16.24 -25.44 1.85
N LYS A 473 -15.73 -24.28 2.30
CA LYS A 473 -14.39 -24.15 2.85
C LYS A 473 -14.22 -24.90 4.17
N PHE A 474 -15.17 -24.73 5.10
CA PHE A 474 -15.13 -25.38 6.41
C PHE A 474 -15.16 -26.90 6.29
N THR A 475 -16.03 -27.44 5.45
CA THR A 475 -16.13 -28.88 5.23
C THR A 475 -14.79 -29.46 4.73
N LYS A 476 -14.18 -28.82 3.75
CA LYS A 476 -12.89 -29.26 3.19
C LYS A 476 -11.73 -29.16 4.20
N GLN A 477 -11.62 -28.04 4.89
CA GLN A 477 -10.52 -27.80 5.84
C GLN A 477 -10.62 -28.67 7.08
N TRP A 478 -11.82 -28.84 7.61
CA TRP A 478 -12.05 -29.65 8.80
C TRP A 478 -11.66 -31.10 8.59
N LEU A 479 -12.02 -31.67 7.44
CA LEU A 479 -11.64 -33.04 7.08
C LEU A 479 -10.12 -33.22 7.00
N ARG A 480 -9.39 -32.17 6.56
CA ARG A 480 -7.91 -32.18 6.51
C ARG A 480 -7.28 -32.12 7.91
N ASN A 481 -7.89 -31.39 8.83
CA ASN A 481 -7.34 -31.14 10.16
C ASN A 481 -7.78 -32.17 11.20
N GLN A 482 -8.47 -33.24 10.79
CA GLN A 482 -8.96 -34.34 11.65
C GLN A 482 -9.81 -33.86 12.84
N GLY A 483 -10.55 -32.75 12.62
CA GLY A 483 -11.48 -32.23 13.64
C GLY A 483 -12.70 -33.13 13.83
N ASP A 484 -13.43 -32.88 14.90
CA ASP A 484 -14.70 -33.60 15.18
C ASP A 484 -15.77 -33.19 14.15
N PRO A 485 -16.23 -34.09 13.25
CA PRO A 485 -17.24 -33.78 12.25
C PRO A 485 -18.56 -33.27 12.83
N ALA A 486 -18.95 -33.71 14.03
CA ALA A 486 -20.18 -33.26 14.70
C ALA A 486 -20.12 -31.76 15.05
N LYS A 487 -18.96 -31.24 15.40
CA LYS A 487 -18.77 -29.80 15.63
C LYS A 487 -18.89 -28.98 14.35
N VAL A 488 -18.37 -29.49 13.21
CA VAL A 488 -18.53 -28.82 11.90
C VAL A 488 -20.01 -28.68 11.57
N VAL A 489 -20.74 -29.78 11.63
CA VAL A 489 -22.19 -29.78 11.37
C VAL A 489 -22.88 -28.78 12.28
N SER A 490 -22.57 -28.81 13.58
CA SER A 490 -23.16 -27.91 14.57
C SER A 490 -22.83 -26.42 14.28
N ILE A 491 -21.61 -26.09 13.84
CA ILE A 491 -21.24 -24.71 13.46
C ILE A 491 -22.04 -24.30 12.23
N LEU A 492 -22.06 -25.14 11.17
CA LEU A 492 -22.68 -24.80 9.91
C LEU A 492 -24.21 -24.67 10.01
N GLU A 493 -24.86 -25.49 10.87
CA GLU A 493 -26.29 -25.37 11.16
C GLU A 493 -26.67 -24.09 11.93
N ARG A 494 -25.74 -23.56 12.72
CA ARG A 494 -25.97 -22.36 13.53
C ARG A 494 -25.72 -21.06 12.77
N ILE A 495 -25.16 -21.10 11.57
CA ILE A 495 -25.02 -19.90 10.73
C ILE A 495 -26.42 -19.45 10.28
N ASN A 496 -26.92 -18.43 10.96
CA ASN A 496 -28.21 -17.83 10.68
C ASN A 496 -28.10 -16.74 9.61
N PRO A 497 -28.67 -16.91 8.41
CA PRO A 497 -28.60 -15.90 7.35
C PRO A 497 -29.30 -14.57 7.70
N ASN A 498 -30.20 -14.59 8.69
CA ASN A 498 -30.91 -13.42 9.18
C ASN A 498 -30.15 -12.66 10.29
N ALA A 499 -29.05 -13.21 10.80
CA ALA A 499 -28.23 -12.54 11.80
C ALA A 499 -27.49 -11.34 11.20
N LEU A 500 -27.19 -10.34 12.02
CA LEU A 500 -26.24 -9.29 11.69
C LEU A 500 -24.83 -9.90 11.64
N MET A 501 -24.15 -9.82 10.51
CA MET A 501 -22.83 -10.38 10.30
C MET A 501 -21.77 -9.31 10.35
N ILE A 502 -20.76 -9.49 11.21
CA ILE A 502 -19.66 -8.55 11.42
C ILE A 502 -18.34 -9.24 11.08
N GLY A 503 -17.53 -8.64 10.23
CA GLY A 503 -16.22 -9.14 9.84
C GLY A 503 -15.08 -8.35 10.49
N PHE A 504 -14.11 -9.07 11.08
CA PHE A 504 -12.82 -8.58 11.53
C PHE A 504 -11.73 -9.41 10.85
N CYS A 505 -11.19 -8.91 9.73
CA CYS A 505 -10.32 -9.72 8.88
C CYS A 505 -9.11 -8.89 8.45
N ARG A 506 -7.94 -9.23 9.00
CA ARG A 506 -6.69 -8.49 8.79
C ARG A 506 -5.49 -9.26 9.33
N ARG A 507 -4.27 -8.78 9.04
CA ARG A 507 -3.08 -9.30 9.69
C ARG A 507 -3.20 -9.18 11.22
N PHE A 508 -2.90 -10.25 11.93
CA PHE A 508 -2.86 -10.23 13.39
C PHE A 508 -1.54 -9.63 13.87
N ALA A 509 -1.66 -8.47 14.47
CA ALA A 509 -0.60 -7.76 15.17
C ALA A 509 -1.20 -7.08 16.40
N THR A 510 -0.42 -6.86 17.44
CA THR A 510 -0.90 -6.37 18.74
C THR A 510 -1.67 -5.07 18.63
N TYR A 511 -1.17 -4.10 17.86
CA TYR A 511 -1.81 -2.78 17.72
C TYR A 511 -3.19 -2.81 17.04
N LYS A 512 -3.51 -3.87 16.31
CA LYS A 512 -4.80 -4.08 15.65
C LYS A 512 -5.91 -4.46 16.63
N ARG A 513 -5.53 -4.83 17.82
CA ARG A 513 -6.39 -5.10 18.99
C ARG A 513 -7.56 -6.06 18.72
N ALA A 514 -7.29 -7.18 18.06
CA ALA A 514 -8.29 -8.22 17.82
C ALA A 514 -8.95 -8.75 19.11
N HIS A 515 -8.32 -8.53 20.28
CA HIS A 515 -8.79 -8.95 21.59
C HIS A 515 -9.90 -8.08 22.18
N LEU A 516 -10.14 -6.86 21.68
CA LEU A 516 -11.08 -5.90 22.29
C LEU A 516 -12.47 -6.49 22.49
N LEU A 517 -13.00 -7.18 21.48
CA LEU A 517 -14.33 -7.79 21.54
C LEU A 517 -14.46 -8.86 22.66
N PHE A 518 -13.34 -9.40 23.13
CA PHE A 518 -13.29 -10.45 24.13
C PHE A 518 -12.92 -9.97 25.54
N THR A 519 -12.98 -8.67 25.77
CA THR A 519 -12.68 -8.04 27.06
C THR A 519 -13.75 -8.38 28.11
N ASP A 520 -15.01 -8.47 27.69
CA ASP A 520 -16.16 -8.85 28.51
C ASP A 520 -16.96 -9.97 27.80
N LEU A 521 -16.63 -11.22 28.14
CA LEU A 521 -17.26 -12.39 27.51
C LEU A 521 -18.72 -12.56 27.91
N GLU A 522 -19.13 -12.15 29.11
CA GLU A 522 -20.53 -12.25 29.54
C GLU A 522 -21.42 -11.29 28.77
N ARG A 523 -20.93 -10.09 28.56
CA ARG A 523 -21.66 -9.09 27.74
C ARG A 523 -21.73 -9.51 26.29
N LEU A 524 -20.62 -10.01 25.75
CA LEU A 524 -20.56 -10.54 24.38
C LEU A 524 -21.52 -11.72 24.18
N GLU A 525 -21.58 -12.65 25.14
CA GLU A 525 -22.51 -13.79 25.10
C GLU A 525 -23.97 -13.33 24.96
N LYS A 526 -24.38 -12.31 25.73
CA LYS A 526 -25.71 -11.72 25.64
C LYS A 526 -26.02 -11.10 24.28
N ILE A 527 -25.03 -10.47 23.68
CA ILE A 527 -25.16 -9.86 22.34
C ILE A 527 -25.36 -10.94 21.26
N VAL A 528 -24.48 -11.93 21.21
CA VAL A 528 -24.47 -12.93 20.13
C VAL A 528 -25.61 -13.95 20.26
N ASN A 529 -26.12 -14.19 21.46
CA ASN A 529 -27.21 -15.14 21.72
C ASN A 529 -28.59 -14.49 21.90
N ASN A 530 -28.71 -13.18 21.59
CA ASN A 530 -30.00 -12.52 21.61
C ASN A 530 -30.92 -13.15 20.54
N PRO A 531 -32.08 -13.73 20.90
CA PRO A 531 -32.92 -14.45 19.95
C PRO A 531 -33.63 -13.51 18.95
N GLU A 532 -33.90 -12.28 19.35
CA GLU A 532 -34.55 -11.26 18.50
C GLU A 532 -33.57 -10.50 17.64
N ARG A 533 -32.30 -10.39 18.06
CA ARG A 533 -31.25 -9.62 17.42
C ARG A 533 -29.93 -10.40 17.35
N PRO A 534 -29.93 -11.57 16.67
CA PRO A 534 -28.76 -12.43 16.62
C PRO A 534 -27.59 -11.78 15.86
N VAL A 535 -26.36 -11.92 16.40
CA VAL A 535 -25.14 -11.38 15.81
C VAL A 535 -24.14 -12.50 15.60
N LEU A 536 -23.47 -12.48 14.44
CA LEU A 536 -22.39 -13.39 14.09
C LEU A 536 -21.11 -12.58 13.83
N PHE A 537 -19.97 -13.08 14.34
CA PHE A 537 -18.67 -12.50 14.06
C PHE A 537 -17.80 -13.47 13.26
N PHE A 538 -17.20 -12.95 12.20
CA PHE A 538 -16.18 -13.64 11.42
C PHE A 538 -14.82 -13.02 11.66
N PHE A 539 -13.85 -13.85 12.09
CA PHE A 539 -12.45 -13.48 12.22
C PHE A 539 -11.63 -14.23 11.18
N SER A 540 -10.72 -13.55 10.55
CA SER A 540 -9.76 -14.17 9.63
C SER A 540 -8.49 -13.35 9.57
N GLY A 541 -7.36 -14.00 9.36
CA GLY A 541 -6.07 -13.31 9.18
C GLY A 541 -4.89 -14.18 9.58
N LYS A 542 -3.72 -13.74 9.15
CA LYS A 542 -2.44 -14.39 9.40
C LYS A 542 -1.60 -13.53 10.34
N ALA A 543 -0.85 -14.17 11.25
CA ALA A 543 0.23 -13.55 11.98
C ALA A 543 1.56 -13.87 11.28
N HIS A 544 2.51 -12.94 11.30
CA HIS A 544 3.85 -13.23 10.78
C HIS A 544 4.44 -14.42 11.55
N PRO A 545 5.15 -15.36 10.89
CA PRO A 545 5.70 -16.55 11.57
C PRO A 545 6.63 -16.23 12.74
N ALA A 546 7.27 -15.07 12.76
CA ALA A 546 8.08 -14.58 13.87
C ALA A 546 7.29 -13.79 14.94
N ASP A 547 6.00 -13.50 14.72
CA ASP A 547 5.15 -12.74 15.66
C ASP A 547 4.37 -13.69 16.58
N GLY A 548 5.00 -14.10 17.68
CA GLY A 548 4.38 -14.96 18.69
C GLY A 548 3.15 -14.34 19.36
N ALA A 549 3.12 -13.00 19.54
CA ALA A 549 1.99 -12.30 20.13
C ALA A 549 0.77 -12.32 19.20
N GLY A 550 0.96 -12.06 17.91
CA GLY A 550 -0.09 -12.17 16.91
C GLY A 550 -0.65 -13.59 16.78
N GLN A 551 0.22 -14.60 16.81
CA GLN A 551 -0.19 -16.02 16.83
C GLN A 551 -0.98 -16.38 18.10
N GLY A 552 -0.58 -15.83 19.26
CA GLY A 552 -1.31 -15.99 20.52
C GLY A 552 -2.73 -15.42 20.47
N LEU A 553 -2.93 -14.28 19.79
CA LEU A 553 -4.28 -13.71 19.56
C LEU A 553 -5.16 -14.64 18.71
N ILE A 554 -4.61 -15.20 17.63
CA ILE A 554 -5.33 -16.19 16.79
C ILE A 554 -5.76 -17.38 17.65
N LYS A 555 -4.84 -17.96 18.41
CA LYS A 555 -5.13 -19.09 19.31
C LYS A 555 -6.24 -18.76 20.29
N ARG A 556 -6.17 -17.61 20.94
CA ARG A 556 -7.19 -17.17 21.91
C ARG A 556 -8.57 -17.04 21.27
N ILE A 557 -8.67 -16.45 20.09
CA ILE A 557 -9.96 -16.33 19.38
C ILE A 557 -10.49 -17.71 18.97
N PHE A 558 -9.61 -18.59 18.52
CA PHE A 558 -9.97 -19.96 18.17
C PHE A 558 -10.53 -20.71 19.39
N GLU A 559 -9.88 -20.62 20.55
CA GLU A 559 -10.36 -21.22 21.80
C GLU A 559 -11.74 -20.70 22.19
N ILE A 560 -11.96 -19.38 22.13
CA ILE A 560 -13.25 -18.75 22.43
C ILE A 560 -14.32 -19.23 21.44
N SER A 561 -14.01 -19.35 20.16
CA SER A 561 -14.94 -19.82 19.12
C SER A 561 -15.45 -21.25 19.35
N ARG A 562 -14.76 -22.03 20.20
CA ARG A 562 -15.10 -23.42 20.56
C ARG A 562 -15.85 -23.53 21.88
N MET A 563 -16.00 -22.45 22.64
CA MET A 563 -16.81 -22.45 23.85
C MET A 563 -18.29 -22.66 23.51
N PRO A 564 -19.06 -23.44 24.31
CA PRO A 564 -20.45 -23.76 24.00
C PRO A 564 -21.33 -22.55 23.66
N GLN A 565 -21.17 -21.43 24.40
CA GLN A 565 -21.94 -20.20 24.22
C GLN A 565 -21.60 -19.43 22.94
N PHE A 566 -20.40 -19.63 22.38
CA PHE A 566 -19.93 -18.92 21.17
C PHE A 566 -19.89 -19.82 19.93
N LEU A 567 -20.12 -21.10 20.06
CA LEU A 567 -20.07 -22.06 18.96
C LEU A 567 -21.08 -21.68 17.87
N GLY A 568 -20.57 -21.43 16.65
CA GLY A 568 -21.37 -20.97 15.49
C GLY A 568 -21.78 -19.49 15.56
N LYS A 569 -21.32 -18.73 16.56
CA LYS A 569 -21.55 -17.29 16.73
C LYS A 569 -20.28 -16.47 16.52
N ILE A 570 -19.13 -17.03 16.94
CA ILE A 570 -17.80 -16.50 16.67
C ILE A 570 -17.08 -17.55 15.86
N ILE A 571 -16.69 -17.20 14.64
CA ILE A 571 -16.15 -18.15 13.66
C ILE A 571 -14.80 -17.61 13.18
N PHE A 572 -13.74 -18.42 13.35
CA PHE A 572 -12.44 -18.14 12.78
C PHE A 572 -12.29 -18.86 11.44
N LEU A 573 -11.96 -18.11 10.38
CA LEU A 573 -11.73 -18.62 9.04
C LEU A 573 -10.24 -18.63 8.75
N GLU A 574 -9.69 -19.81 8.46
CA GLU A 574 -8.26 -19.99 8.14
C GLU A 574 -7.93 -19.43 6.75
N ASP A 575 -6.66 -19.11 6.59
CA ASP A 575 -6.04 -18.78 5.31
C ASP A 575 -6.70 -17.60 4.59
N TYR A 576 -6.60 -16.41 5.22
CA TYR A 576 -7.07 -15.17 4.65
C TYR A 576 -6.28 -14.82 3.40
N ASP A 577 -6.93 -14.88 2.24
CA ASP A 577 -6.41 -14.56 0.92
C ASP A 577 -7.35 -13.60 0.17
N MET A 578 -7.01 -13.23 -1.06
CA MET A 578 -7.82 -12.32 -1.86
C MET A 578 -9.21 -12.88 -2.20
N GLN A 579 -9.34 -14.20 -2.34
CA GLN A 579 -10.63 -14.85 -2.64
C GLN A 579 -11.58 -14.76 -1.44
N LEU A 580 -11.09 -15.13 -0.25
CA LEU A 580 -11.86 -15.01 1.00
C LEU A 580 -12.15 -13.53 1.32
N ALA A 581 -11.17 -12.65 1.12
CA ALA A 581 -11.35 -11.22 1.34
C ALA A 581 -12.49 -10.65 0.50
N ARG A 582 -12.56 -10.96 -0.80
CA ARG A 582 -13.67 -10.51 -1.66
C ARG A 582 -15.03 -10.99 -1.18
N ARG A 583 -15.13 -12.22 -0.66
CA ARG A 583 -16.37 -12.75 -0.11
C ARG A 583 -16.79 -12.04 1.17
N LEU A 584 -15.83 -11.78 2.07
CA LEU A 584 -16.10 -11.13 3.34
C LEU A 584 -16.44 -9.64 3.19
N VAL A 585 -15.67 -8.87 2.42
CA VAL A 585 -15.93 -7.43 2.22
C VAL A 585 -17.23 -7.14 1.48
N SER A 586 -17.80 -8.14 0.80
CA SER A 586 -19.10 -8.01 0.12
C SER A 586 -20.25 -8.71 0.84
N GLY A 587 -19.96 -9.69 1.71
CA GLY A 587 -20.98 -10.57 2.26
C GLY A 587 -21.39 -10.28 3.70
N VAL A 588 -20.53 -9.68 4.54
CA VAL A 588 -20.90 -9.26 5.90
C VAL A 588 -21.72 -7.96 5.86
N ASP A 589 -22.38 -7.62 6.97
CA ASP A 589 -23.17 -6.38 7.08
C ASP A 589 -22.32 -5.23 7.59
N ILE A 590 -21.38 -5.52 8.50
CA ILE A 590 -20.47 -4.55 9.11
C ILE A 590 -19.03 -5.04 8.97
N TRP A 591 -18.17 -4.08 8.66
CA TRP A 591 -16.72 -4.24 8.67
C TRP A 591 -16.12 -3.52 9.87
N MET A 592 -15.47 -4.27 10.77
CA MET A 592 -14.97 -3.75 12.03
C MET A 592 -13.45 -3.62 12.03
N ASN A 593 -12.93 -2.47 12.48
CA ASN A 593 -11.52 -2.20 12.68
C ASN A 593 -11.27 -1.50 14.02
N THR A 594 -10.33 -2.01 14.80
CA THR A 594 -10.05 -1.53 16.17
C THR A 594 -8.58 -1.22 16.43
N PRO A 595 -7.87 -0.51 15.53
CA PRO A 595 -6.45 -0.25 15.73
C PRO A 595 -6.19 0.68 16.92
N THR A 596 -4.97 0.63 17.46
CA THR A 596 -4.49 1.64 18.40
C THR A 596 -4.10 2.90 17.63
N ARG A 597 -4.84 3.98 17.80
CA ARG A 597 -4.54 5.26 17.13
C ARG A 597 -3.21 5.85 17.63
N PRO A 598 -2.32 6.40 16.78
CA PRO A 598 -2.41 6.55 15.33
C PRO A 598 -1.61 5.51 14.53
N LEU A 599 -1.62 4.26 14.93
CA LEU A 599 -0.75 3.21 14.39
C LEU A 599 -1.26 2.55 13.09
N GLU A 600 -2.50 2.82 12.68
CA GLU A 600 -2.98 2.43 11.34
C GLU A 600 -2.66 3.55 10.34
N ALA A 601 -1.70 3.31 9.46
CA ALA A 601 -1.27 4.33 8.51
C ALA A 601 -2.40 4.75 7.54
N SER A 602 -3.15 3.80 7.01
CA SER A 602 -4.34 4.05 6.22
C SER A 602 -5.43 3.02 6.49
N GLY A 603 -5.15 1.74 6.24
CA GLY A 603 -6.18 0.72 6.03
C GLY A 603 -6.87 0.90 4.68
N THR A 604 -7.33 -0.19 4.10
CA THR A 604 -8.06 -0.19 2.81
C THR A 604 -9.22 -1.18 2.80
N SER A 605 -9.30 -2.07 3.79
CA SER A 605 -10.33 -3.10 3.83
C SER A 605 -11.74 -2.54 4.03
N GLY A 606 -11.87 -1.49 4.85
CA GLY A 606 -13.13 -0.77 5.03
C GLY A 606 -13.60 -0.07 3.75
N GLU A 607 -12.67 0.48 2.96
CA GLU A 607 -12.97 1.10 1.65
C GLU A 607 -13.56 0.09 0.67
N LYS A 608 -13.04 -1.16 0.66
CA LYS A 608 -13.59 -2.26 -0.15
C LYS A 608 -15.01 -2.62 0.29
N ALA A 609 -15.24 -2.62 1.60
CA ALA A 609 -16.55 -2.89 2.18
C ALA A 609 -17.58 -1.83 1.76
N GLU A 610 -17.22 -0.54 1.80
CA GLU A 610 -18.10 0.57 1.39
C GLU A 610 -18.64 0.42 -0.04
N MET A 611 -17.80 -0.02 -0.97
CA MET A 611 -18.20 -0.23 -2.37
C MET A 611 -19.20 -1.37 -2.57
N ASN A 612 -19.37 -2.22 -1.55
CA ASN A 612 -20.28 -3.36 -1.52
C ASN A 612 -21.46 -3.16 -0.55
N GLY A 613 -21.69 -1.95 -0.09
CA GLY A 613 -22.78 -1.66 0.85
C GLY A 613 -22.61 -2.32 2.22
N VAL A 614 -21.36 -2.65 2.58
CA VAL A 614 -20.98 -3.11 3.92
C VAL A 614 -20.56 -1.90 4.73
N VAL A 615 -21.18 -1.70 5.89
CA VAL A 615 -21.03 -0.47 6.68
C VAL A 615 -19.81 -0.59 7.60
N ASN A 616 -19.03 0.48 7.72
CA ASN A 616 -17.81 0.50 8.52
C ASN A 616 -18.09 0.87 9.99
N LEU A 617 -17.47 0.11 10.91
CA LEU A 617 -17.39 0.40 12.34
C LEU A 617 -15.91 0.38 12.74
N SER A 618 -15.35 1.53 13.04
CA SER A 618 -13.91 1.63 13.27
C SER A 618 -13.53 2.71 14.27
N VAL A 619 -12.37 2.52 14.89
CA VAL A 619 -11.61 3.61 15.51
C VAL A 619 -11.31 4.66 14.42
N LEU A 620 -11.37 5.95 14.80
CA LEU A 620 -10.96 7.06 13.93
C LEU A 620 -9.44 7.07 13.80
N ASP A 621 -8.95 6.21 12.91
CA ASP A 621 -7.53 6.07 12.56
C ASP A 621 -7.40 5.85 11.04
N GLY A 622 -6.24 6.13 10.48
CA GLY A 622 -6.00 5.98 9.06
C GLY A 622 -7.01 6.73 8.18
N TRP A 623 -7.55 6.05 7.17
CA TRP A 623 -8.51 6.63 6.23
C TRP A 623 -9.85 7.02 6.87
N TRP A 624 -10.25 6.33 7.97
CA TRP A 624 -11.57 6.59 8.59
C TRP A 624 -11.66 7.95 9.26
N VAL A 625 -10.54 8.58 9.62
CA VAL A 625 -10.52 9.99 10.08
C VAL A 625 -11.10 10.93 9.03
N GLU A 626 -10.85 10.64 7.76
CA GLU A 626 -11.33 11.43 6.62
C GLU A 626 -12.66 10.90 6.09
N GLY A 627 -12.87 9.57 6.18
CA GLY A 627 -14.00 8.88 5.57
C GLY A 627 -15.29 8.91 6.39
N TYR A 628 -15.20 9.01 7.71
CA TYR A 628 -16.37 8.95 8.57
C TYR A 628 -17.41 10.06 8.24
N ARG A 629 -18.64 9.64 8.09
CA ARG A 629 -19.81 10.52 7.96
C ARG A 629 -20.90 10.02 8.91
N GLU A 630 -21.54 10.94 9.65
CA GLU A 630 -22.68 10.61 10.48
C GLU A 630 -23.83 10.05 9.61
N GLY A 631 -24.44 8.95 10.05
CA GLY A 631 -25.49 8.26 9.30
C GLY A 631 -25.01 7.39 8.13
N ALA A 632 -23.68 7.21 7.97
CA ALA A 632 -23.07 6.37 6.95
C ALA A 632 -22.11 5.32 7.53
N GLY A 633 -22.01 5.21 8.82
CA GLY A 633 -21.14 4.27 9.55
C GLY A 633 -21.01 4.67 11.01
N TRP A 634 -20.16 3.96 11.74
CA TRP A 634 -19.92 4.20 13.17
C TRP A 634 -18.42 4.39 13.45
N ALA A 635 -18.14 5.27 14.40
CA ALA A 635 -16.79 5.59 14.83
C ALA A 635 -16.67 5.55 16.35
N LEU A 636 -15.52 5.12 16.86
CA LEU A 636 -15.14 5.31 18.25
C LEU A 636 -14.61 6.75 18.41
N PRO A 637 -14.66 7.34 19.64
CA PRO A 637 -14.22 8.70 19.88
C PRO A 637 -12.82 9.02 19.33
N GLU A 638 -12.66 10.22 18.80
CA GLU A 638 -11.46 10.69 18.10
C GLU A 638 -10.22 10.80 18.97
N LYS A 639 -10.38 11.05 20.27
CA LYS A 639 -9.27 11.29 21.19
C LYS A 639 -9.03 10.13 22.13
N ARG A 640 -7.74 9.83 22.34
CA ARG A 640 -7.32 8.94 23.40
C ARG A 640 -7.69 9.54 24.77
N THR A 641 -8.45 8.81 25.57
CA THR A 641 -8.92 9.24 26.90
C THR A 641 -7.90 8.90 28.00
N TYR A 642 -7.29 7.72 27.92
CA TYR A 642 -6.36 7.21 28.92
C TYR A 642 -4.95 7.03 28.36
N GLN A 643 -3.93 7.40 29.14
CA GLN A 643 -2.53 7.08 28.81
C GLN A 643 -2.25 5.58 28.99
N ASN A 644 -2.88 4.95 29.99
CA ASN A 644 -2.79 3.52 30.20
C ASN A 644 -3.57 2.77 29.11
N GLN A 645 -2.87 1.90 28.36
CA GLN A 645 -3.46 1.17 27.24
C GLN A 645 -4.58 0.22 27.69
N GLY A 646 -4.45 -0.42 28.85
CA GLY A 646 -5.47 -1.32 29.38
C GLY A 646 -6.80 -0.60 29.68
N TYR A 647 -6.74 0.61 30.24
CA TYR A 647 -7.94 1.44 30.47
C TYR A 647 -8.54 1.93 29.16
N GLN A 648 -7.70 2.29 28.19
CA GLN A 648 -8.18 2.67 26.87
C GLN A 648 -8.88 1.50 26.17
N ASP A 649 -8.32 0.30 26.25
CA ASP A 649 -8.92 -0.91 25.68
C ASP A 649 -10.27 -1.24 26.33
N GLN A 650 -10.40 -1.09 27.66
CA GLN A 650 -11.67 -1.29 28.37
C GLN A 650 -12.73 -0.27 27.90
N LEU A 651 -12.36 1.00 27.76
CA LEU A 651 -13.27 2.03 27.29
C LEU A 651 -13.72 1.76 25.85
N ASP A 652 -12.79 1.47 24.96
CA ASP A 652 -13.07 1.21 23.56
C ASP A 652 -13.94 -0.04 23.38
N ALA A 653 -13.66 -1.11 24.14
CA ALA A 653 -14.49 -2.32 24.14
C ALA A 653 -15.92 -2.02 24.63
N ALA A 654 -16.07 -1.31 25.75
CA ALA A 654 -17.36 -0.90 26.26
C ALA A 654 -18.16 -0.03 25.28
N THR A 655 -17.47 0.84 24.52
CA THR A 655 -18.06 1.66 23.46
C THR A 655 -18.58 0.79 22.33
N ILE A 656 -17.81 -0.22 21.89
CA ILE A 656 -18.23 -1.16 20.83
C ILE A 656 -19.47 -1.92 21.28
N TYR A 657 -19.49 -2.46 22.50
CA TYR A 657 -20.67 -3.16 23.02
C TYR A 657 -21.88 -2.25 23.10
N GLY A 658 -21.70 -1.01 23.58
CA GLY A 658 -22.77 -0.02 23.65
C GLY A 658 -23.36 0.34 22.28
N LEU A 659 -22.51 0.52 21.27
CA LEU A 659 -22.95 0.76 19.89
C LEU A 659 -23.74 -0.44 19.34
N LEU A 660 -23.26 -1.66 19.57
CA LEU A 660 -23.97 -2.87 19.13
C LEU A 660 -25.34 -3.02 19.80
N GLU A 661 -25.43 -2.80 21.12
CA GLU A 661 -26.64 -2.99 21.92
C GLU A 661 -27.70 -1.91 21.66
N ASN A 662 -27.28 -0.65 21.57
CA ASN A 662 -28.18 0.50 21.60
C ASN A 662 -28.44 1.15 20.24
N ASP A 663 -27.52 1.03 19.29
CA ASP A 663 -27.63 1.68 17.98
C ASP A 663 -27.74 0.69 16.82
N ILE A 664 -26.73 -0.19 16.66
CA ILE A 664 -26.56 -0.98 15.45
C ILE A 664 -27.60 -2.10 15.34
N THR A 665 -27.72 -2.95 16.37
CA THR A 665 -28.67 -4.08 16.31
C THR A 665 -30.12 -3.59 16.33
N PRO A 666 -30.53 -2.57 17.14
CA PRO A 666 -31.85 -2.02 17.04
C PRO A 666 -32.18 -1.51 15.64
N LEU A 667 -31.24 -0.78 15.01
CA LEU A 667 -31.43 -0.25 13.65
C LEU A 667 -31.59 -1.34 12.60
N TYR A 668 -30.72 -2.35 12.62
CA TYR A 668 -30.73 -3.47 11.67
C TYR A 668 -32.01 -4.32 11.78
N PHE A 669 -32.48 -4.57 13.00
CA PHE A 669 -33.62 -5.44 13.26
C PHE A 669 -34.97 -4.70 13.36
N ASN A 670 -34.99 -3.37 13.18
CA ASN A 670 -36.24 -2.60 13.06
C ASN A 670 -36.88 -2.83 11.68
N LYS A 671 -37.25 -4.08 11.41
CA LYS A 671 -37.77 -4.51 10.11
C LYS A 671 -39.26 -4.21 10.00
N ASP A 672 -39.66 -3.57 8.91
CA ASP A 672 -41.05 -3.46 8.52
C ASP A 672 -41.67 -4.85 8.32
N ALA A 673 -42.80 -5.13 8.94
CA ALA A 673 -43.43 -6.45 8.91
C ALA A 673 -43.89 -6.90 7.50
N LYS A 674 -44.19 -5.94 6.59
CA LYS A 674 -44.61 -6.21 5.21
C LYS A 674 -43.42 -6.31 4.27
N LYS A 675 -42.40 -5.47 4.49
CA LYS A 675 -41.21 -5.36 3.61
C LYS A 675 -40.12 -6.40 3.97
N GLY A 676 -40.05 -6.79 5.22
CA GLY A 676 -39.09 -7.78 5.72
C GLY A 676 -37.67 -7.23 5.92
N TYR A 677 -37.45 -5.92 5.82
CA TYR A 677 -36.16 -5.26 6.04
C TYR A 677 -36.32 -3.92 6.78
N SER A 678 -35.20 -3.40 7.30
CA SER A 678 -35.14 -2.09 7.94
C SER A 678 -34.83 -1.01 6.88
N GLU A 679 -35.76 -0.07 6.71
CA GLU A 679 -35.55 1.08 5.81
C GLU A 679 -34.44 1.99 6.31
N ASP A 680 -34.32 2.17 7.62
CA ASP A 680 -33.26 2.97 8.24
C ASP A 680 -31.88 2.35 7.99
N TRP A 681 -31.77 1.02 8.03
CA TRP A 681 -30.54 0.31 7.66
C TRP A 681 -30.19 0.52 6.19
N VAL A 682 -31.13 0.36 5.30
CA VAL A 682 -30.93 0.59 3.85
C VAL A 682 -30.48 2.02 3.60
N LYS A 683 -31.03 3.01 4.33
CA LYS A 683 -30.59 4.40 4.26
C LYS A 683 -29.12 4.58 4.63
N VAL A 684 -28.64 3.92 5.71
CA VAL A 684 -27.22 3.93 6.08
C VAL A 684 -26.37 3.34 4.98
N VAL A 685 -26.77 2.22 4.38
CA VAL A 685 -26.06 1.59 3.25
C VAL A 685 -25.97 2.54 2.06
N LYS A 686 -27.06 3.19 1.68
CA LYS A 686 -27.07 4.17 0.58
C LYS A 686 -26.18 5.38 0.88
N ASN A 687 -26.24 5.91 2.11
CA ASN A 687 -25.37 7.01 2.52
C ASN A 687 -23.89 6.64 2.44
N SER A 688 -23.54 5.46 2.91
CA SER A 688 -22.18 4.92 2.85
C SER A 688 -21.67 4.85 1.40
N ILE A 689 -22.45 4.27 0.50
CA ILE A 689 -22.12 4.19 -0.93
C ILE A 689 -22.02 5.57 -1.57
N ALA A 690 -22.99 6.46 -1.31
CA ALA A 690 -23.08 7.77 -1.96
C ALA A 690 -21.98 8.74 -1.55
N THR A 691 -21.66 8.79 -0.24
CA THR A 691 -20.86 9.88 0.34
C THR A 691 -19.45 9.48 0.74
N ILE A 692 -19.15 8.18 0.81
CA ILE A 692 -17.83 7.68 1.22
C ILE A 692 -17.10 7.02 0.04
N ALA A 693 -17.72 6.05 -0.62
CA ALA A 693 -17.07 5.25 -1.66
C ALA A 693 -16.40 6.06 -2.79
N PRO A 694 -16.96 7.19 -3.30
CA PRO A 694 -16.33 7.99 -4.35
C PRO A 694 -14.92 8.48 -4.03
N HIS A 695 -14.68 8.76 -2.75
CA HIS A 695 -13.41 9.34 -2.28
C HIS A 695 -12.29 8.32 -2.12
N TYR A 696 -12.60 7.01 -2.19
CA TYR A 696 -11.63 5.93 -1.90
C TYR A 696 -11.47 4.94 -3.05
N THR A 697 -11.74 5.37 -4.28
CA THR A 697 -11.41 4.60 -5.48
C THR A 697 -9.92 4.72 -5.79
N MET A 698 -9.33 3.68 -6.36
CA MET A 698 -7.94 3.74 -6.83
C MET A 698 -7.76 4.76 -7.96
N LYS A 699 -8.81 5.03 -8.74
CA LYS A 699 -8.83 6.11 -9.74
C LYS A 699 -8.53 7.47 -9.10
N ARG A 700 -9.20 7.81 -8.01
CA ARG A 700 -8.93 9.04 -7.26
C ARG A 700 -7.50 9.05 -6.73
N GLN A 701 -7.00 7.94 -6.16
CA GLN A 701 -5.64 7.85 -5.64
C GLN A 701 -4.60 8.08 -6.76
N LEU A 702 -4.76 7.44 -7.91
CA LEU A 702 -3.87 7.61 -9.05
C LEU A 702 -3.85 9.06 -9.53
N ASP A 703 -5.01 9.67 -9.69
CA ASP A 703 -5.13 11.07 -10.11
C ASP A 703 -4.48 12.01 -9.08
N ASP A 704 -4.66 11.77 -7.78
CA ASP A 704 -4.00 12.55 -6.71
C ASP A 704 -2.47 12.48 -6.79
N TYR A 705 -1.88 11.32 -7.10
CA TYR A 705 -0.44 11.21 -7.30
C TYR A 705 0.04 12.00 -8.51
N TYR A 706 -0.70 11.98 -9.61
CA TYR A 706 -0.39 12.79 -10.79
C TYR A 706 -0.48 14.28 -10.49
N ASP A 707 -1.57 14.72 -9.87
CA ASP A 707 -1.84 16.14 -9.63
C ASP A 707 -0.93 16.74 -8.56
N LYS A 708 -0.62 15.98 -7.50
CA LYS A 708 0.19 16.49 -6.38
C LYS A 708 1.69 16.33 -6.59
N PHE A 709 2.13 15.30 -7.31
CA PHE A 709 3.55 14.95 -7.39
C PHE A 709 4.07 14.73 -8.82
N TYR A 710 3.59 13.72 -9.54
CA TYR A 710 4.22 13.26 -10.78
C TYR A 710 4.37 14.34 -11.84
N GLU A 711 3.32 15.13 -12.10
CA GLU A 711 3.35 16.15 -13.15
C GLU A 711 4.31 17.31 -12.82
N SER A 712 4.32 17.78 -11.58
CA SER A 712 5.21 18.86 -11.15
C SER A 712 6.66 18.41 -11.14
N GLN A 713 6.93 17.20 -10.64
CA GLN A 713 8.27 16.62 -10.63
C GLN A 713 8.80 16.35 -12.04
N ALA A 714 7.99 15.81 -12.95
CA ALA A 714 8.39 15.60 -14.34
C ALA A 714 8.74 16.91 -15.04
N LYS A 715 7.95 17.95 -14.87
CA LYS A 715 8.24 19.29 -15.40
C LYS A 715 9.56 19.83 -14.88
N ARG A 716 9.83 19.69 -13.58
CA ARG A 716 11.08 20.11 -12.97
C ARG A 716 12.26 19.29 -13.48
N SER A 717 12.12 17.96 -13.49
CA SER A 717 13.15 17.05 -13.98
C SER A 717 13.56 17.39 -15.42
N HIS A 718 12.61 17.60 -16.32
CA HIS A 718 12.89 17.97 -17.71
C HIS A 718 13.63 19.33 -17.82
N LYS A 719 13.30 20.32 -16.96
CA LYS A 719 14.03 21.58 -16.92
C LYS A 719 15.48 21.38 -16.47
N LEU A 720 15.71 20.52 -15.48
CA LEU A 720 17.04 20.22 -14.95
C LEU A 720 17.90 19.48 -15.98
N GLU A 721 17.31 18.56 -16.74
CA GLU A 721 17.99 17.78 -17.79
C GLU A 721 18.26 18.59 -19.06
N ALA A 722 17.54 19.68 -19.29
CA ALA A 722 17.69 20.48 -20.52
C ALA A 722 19.09 21.10 -20.67
N ASN A 723 19.55 21.28 -21.94
CA ASN A 723 20.81 21.92 -22.28
C ASN A 723 22.02 21.28 -21.54
N ASP A 724 22.13 19.97 -21.60
CA ASP A 724 23.21 19.21 -20.95
C ASP A 724 23.27 19.46 -19.44
N ASN A 725 22.10 19.34 -18.79
CA ASN A 725 21.94 19.47 -17.34
C ASN A 725 22.40 20.86 -16.79
N LYS A 726 22.34 21.91 -17.60
CA LYS A 726 22.83 23.22 -17.20
C LYS A 726 22.27 23.73 -15.89
N LEU A 727 20.94 23.65 -15.74
CA LEU A 727 20.27 24.14 -14.53
C LEU A 727 20.62 23.29 -13.29
N ALA A 728 20.73 21.96 -13.43
CA ALA A 728 21.18 21.08 -12.34
C ALA A 728 22.60 21.44 -11.87
N LYS A 729 23.53 21.73 -12.82
CA LYS A 729 24.89 22.16 -12.53
C LYS A 729 24.91 23.52 -11.81
N GLU A 730 24.08 24.46 -12.22
CA GLU A 730 23.96 25.80 -11.59
C GLU A 730 23.43 25.71 -10.16
N ILE A 731 22.37 24.91 -9.92
CA ILE A 731 21.79 24.74 -8.58
C ILE A 731 22.78 24.02 -7.65
N ALA A 732 23.45 22.97 -8.13
CA ALA A 732 24.47 22.25 -7.35
C ALA A 732 25.59 23.19 -6.89
N LEU A 733 26.13 23.97 -7.81
CA LEU A 733 27.18 24.97 -7.51
C LEU A 733 26.68 26.02 -6.50
N TRP A 734 25.45 26.51 -6.65
CA TRP A 734 24.87 27.45 -5.72
C TRP A 734 24.73 26.83 -4.32
N LYS A 735 24.24 25.60 -4.19
CA LYS A 735 24.15 24.87 -2.92
C LYS A 735 25.51 24.67 -2.26
N GLU A 736 26.51 24.28 -3.03
CA GLU A 736 27.90 24.17 -2.55
C GLU A 736 28.42 25.50 -2.01
N SER A 737 28.25 26.59 -2.75
CA SER A 737 28.67 27.92 -2.33
C SER A 737 27.99 28.41 -1.06
N VAL A 738 26.70 28.10 -0.90
CA VAL A 738 25.97 28.47 0.31
C VAL A 738 26.41 27.60 1.49
N ALA A 739 26.56 26.29 1.30
CA ALA A 739 26.99 25.36 2.33
C ALA A 739 28.36 25.73 2.91
N GLU A 740 29.34 26.09 2.07
CA GLU A 740 30.67 26.48 2.48
C GLU A 740 30.69 27.75 3.34
N ARG A 741 29.76 28.67 3.14
CA ARG A 741 29.74 29.99 3.81
C ARG A 741 28.66 30.14 4.86
N TRP A 742 27.74 29.16 4.99
CA TRP A 742 26.57 29.26 5.85
C TRP A 742 26.88 29.60 7.29
N ASP A 743 27.89 28.96 7.86
CA ASP A 743 28.26 29.17 9.26
C ASP A 743 28.97 30.54 9.50
N SER A 744 29.55 31.10 8.48
CA SER A 744 30.21 32.41 8.55
C SER A 744 29.28 33.61 8.34
N ILE A 745 28.03 33.40 7.96
CA ILE A 745 27.01 34.45 7.88
C ILE A 745 26.65 34.91 9.29
N TYR A 746 26.64 36.24 9.52
CA TYR A 746 26.33 36.78 10.84
C TYR A 746 25.48 38.05 10.77
N VAL A 747 24.86 38.38 11.90
CA VAL A 747 24.06 39.60 12.09
C VAL A 747 25.00 40.78 12.37
N VAL A 748 24.97 41.79 11.51
CA VAL A 748 25.73 43.03 11.68
C VAL A 748 25.04 43.96 12.67
N SER A 749 23.73 44.13 12.54
CA SER A 749 22.92 44.94 13.41
C SER A 749 21.47 44.45 13.43
N LYS A 750 20.77 44.71 14.50
CA LYS A 750 19.34 44.49 14.65
C LYS A 750 18.69 45.68 15.34
N ASP A 751 17.48 46.00 14.92
CA ASP A 751 16.57 46.95 15.54
C ASP A 751 15.19 46.32 15.69
N GLU A 752 14.83 46.09 16.90
CA GLU A 752 13.55 45.47 17.28
C GLU A 752 12.82 46.46 18.20
N ASP A 753 11.61 46.85 17.80
CA ASP A 753 10.71 47.59 18.69
C ASP A 753 10.54 46.83 20.00
N ALA A 754 10.44 47.54 21.13
CA ALA A 754 10.17 46.89 22.44
C ALA A 754 8.81 46.16 22.40
N LEU A 755 8.86 44.81 22.38
CA LEU A 755 7.72 43.95 22.17
C LEU A 755 7.01 43.46 23.45
N GLN A 756 7.11 44.21 24.53
CA GLN A 756 6.40 43.90 25.78
C GLN A 756 5.16 44.78 25.92
N ASP A 757 4.02 44.16 26.19
CA ASP A 757 2.75 44.81 26.49
C ASP A 757 2.24 45.79 25.43
N ILE A 758 2.14 45.34 24.19
CA ILE A 758 1.60 46.09 23.04
C ILE A 758 0.08 46.02 22.95
N ALA A 759 -0.57 47.12 22.57
CA ALA A 759 -1.99 47.15 22.35
C ALA A 759 -2.38 46.58 20.95
N THR A 760 -3.58 46.01 20.84
CA THR A 760 -4.13 45.65 19.52
C THR A 760 -4.22 46.86 18.58
N GLY A 761 -3.89 46.67 17.31
CA GLY A 761 -3.80 47.77 16.32
C GLY A 761 -2.38 48.38 16.23
N HIS A 762 -1.45 48.02 17.09
CA HIS A 762 -0.06 48.48 16.99
C HIS A 762 0.68 47.78 15.87
N LYS A 763 1.49 48.54 15.13
CA LYS A 763 2.38 48.00 14.09
C LYS A 763 3.80 47.92 14.65
N ILE A 764 4.38 46.76 14.55
CA ILE A 764 5.74 46.49 15.00
C ILE A 764 6.62 46.37 13.77
N LYS A 765 7.72 47.03 13.78
CA LYS A 765 8.74 46.95 12.76
C LYS A 765 9.99 46.27 13.33
N VAL A 766 10.52 45.29 12.63
CA VAL A 766 11.74 44.57 12.96
C VAL A 766 12.72 44.70 11.79
N THR A 767 13.94 45.10 12.07
CA THR A 767 14.99 45.31 11.05
C THR A 767 16.23 44.51 11.43
N TYR A 768 16.77 43.77 10.48
CA TYR A 768 18.02 43.01 10.63
C TYR A 768 18.94 43.34 9.46
N THR A 769 20.21 43.63 9.74
CA THR A 769 21.25 43.70 8.72
C THR A 769 22.18 42.51 8.89
N ILE A 770 22.38 41.73 7.84
CA ILE A 770 23.25 40.56 7.83
C ILE A 770 24.39 40.75 6.82
N ASP A 771 25.56 40.18 7.13
CA ASP A 771 26.63 39.98 6.19
C ASP A 771 26.55 38.59 5.56
N GLU A 772 26.24 38.57 4.26
CA GLU A 772 26.06 37.30 3.51
C GLU A 772 27.37 36.68 3.01
N GLN A 773 28.52 37.22 3.37
CA GLN A 773 29.82 36.68 2.99
C GLN A 773 30.01 36.49 1.47
N GLY A 774 29.42 37.37 0.67
CA GLY A 774 29.53 37.34 -0.78
C GLY A 774 28.60 36.37 -1.51
N LEU A 775 27.53 35.90 -0.85
CA LEU A 775 26.55 35.00 -1.47
C LEU A 775 25.53 35.71 -2.40
N ASN A 776 25.49 37.05 -2.39
CA ASN A 776 24.67 37.84 -3.33
C ASN A 776 23.15 37.53 -3.31
N ASP A 777 22.46 37.88 -2.23
CA ASP A 777 21.01 37.67 -2.01
C ASP A 777 20.60 36.20 -1.99
N ALA A 778 21.42 35.32 -1.39
CA ALA A 778 21.14 33.92 -1.25
C ALA A 778 20.44 33.57 0.07
N VAL A 779 20.14 34.56 0.92
CA VAL A 779 19.56 34.38 2.26
C VAL A 779 18.22 35.09 2.36
N GLY A 780 17.24 34.42 2.95
CA GLY A 780 15.98 35.00 3.38
C GLY A 780 15.85 35.03 4.90
N LEU A 781 15.08 35.96 5.41
CA LEU A 781 14.75 36.06 6.82
C LEU A 781 13.24 35.87 7.03
N GLU A 782 12.90 35.28 8.16
CA GLU A 782 11.51 35.10 8.62
C GLU A 782 11.35 35.40 10.09
N LEU A 783 10.27 36.09 10.41
CA LEU A 783 9.79 36.27 11.77
C LEU A 783 8.76 35.21 12.07
N VAL A 784 9.01 34.33 13.01
CA VAL A 784 8.15 33.19 13.36
C VAL A 784 7.48 33.46 14.71
N PHE A 785 6.15 33.42 14.70
CA PHE A 785 5.33 33.59 15.90
C PHE A 785 4.74 32.25 16.35
N LEU A 786 4.88 31.96 17.63
CA LEU A 786 4.23 30.82 18.28
C LEU A 786 3.15 31.34 19.21
N LYS A 787 1.99 30.72 19.22
CA LYS A 787 0.96 30.93 20.22
C LYS A 787 1.32 30.15 21.48
N ASN A 788 1.15 30.73 22.66
CA ASN A 788 1.32 30.01 23.91
C ASN A 788 0.31 28.85 23.99
N ALA A 789 0.74 27.65 23.60
CA ALA A 789 0.00 26.41 23.73
C ALA A 789 0.52 25.61 24.94
N PRO A 790 -0.25 24.65 25.51
CA PRO A 790 0.29 23.70 26.48
C PRO A 790 1.51 22.97 25.91
N VAL A 791 2.42 22.57 26.78
CA VAL A 791 3.83 22.19 26.56
C VAL A 791 4.11 21.20 25.41
N ASP A 792 3.11 20.49 24.89
CA ASP A 792 3.29 19.40 23.92
C ASP A 792 2.91 19.73 22.47
N ASP A 793 2.29 20.90 22.21
CA ASP A 793 1.91 21.32 20.84
C ASP A 793 2.55 22.68 20.52
N VAL A 794 3.72 22.64 19.87
CA VAL A 794 4.31 23.85 19.27
C VAL A 794 3.52 24.15 18.01
N ASN A 795 2.62 25.13 18.09
CA ASN A 795 1.85 25.57 16.93
C ASN A 795 2.39 26.90 16.42
N ILE A 796 2.87 26.90 15.19
CA ILE A 796 3.18 28.14 14.48
C ILE A 796 1.89 28.92 14.30
N HIS A 797 1.87 30.12 14.89
CA HIS A 797 0.74 31.03 14.70
C HIS A 797 0.85 31.78 13.38
N LYS A 798 2.03 32.27 13.07
CA LYS A 798 2.28 33.06 11.86
C LYS A 798 3.76 33.07 11.49
N VAL A 799 4.07 33.02 10.19
CA VAL A 799 5.41 33.26 9.65
C VAL A 799 5.33 34.49 8.75
N ILE A 800 6.19 35.47 8.98
CA ILE A 800 6.24 36.70 8.22
C ILE A 800 7.61 36.81 7.55
N PRO A 801 7.68 36.75 6.22
CA PRO A 801 8.95 36.95 5.51
C PRO A 801 9.38 38.40 5.61
N PHE A 802 10.67 38.61 5.81
CA PHE A 802 11.26 39.93 5.68
C PHE A 802 11.41 40.33 4.21
N LYS A 803 11.36 41.63 3.99
CA LYS A 803 11.67 42.24 2.68
C LYS A 803 13.04 42.86 2.75
N MET A 804 13.89 42.62 1.75
CA MET A 804 15.14 43.29 1.58
C MET A 804 14.88 44.77 1.20
N VAL A 805 15.41 45.72 1.96
CA VAL A 805 15.17 47.14 1.78
C VAL A 805 16.42 47.90 1.42
N LYS A 806 17.62 47.39 1.69
CA LYS A 806 18.90 48.03 1.43
C LYS A 806 20.01 47.00 1.22
N THR A 807 20.95 47.31 0.35
CA THR A 807 22.17 46.53 0.10
C THR A 807 23.37 47.49 0.10
N GLU A 808 24.43 47.18 0.85
CA GLU A 808 25.68 47.90 0.92
C GLU A 808 26.86 46.91 0.95
N GLY A 809 27.44 46.60 -0.21
CA GLY A 809 28.46 45.58 -0.32
C GLY A 809 27.89 44.18 0.01
N ASN A 810 28.46 43.49 0.99
CA ASN A 810 27.96 42.20 1.49
C ASN A 810 26.87 42.32 2.58
N HIS A 811 26.51 43.58 2.95
CA HIS A 811 25.51 43.82 3.99
C HIS A 811 24.14 44.00 3.34
N TYR A 812 23.20 43.17 3.77
CA TYR A 812 21.82 43.16 3.32
C TYR A 812 20.92 43.52 4.51
N THR A 813 20.11 44.58 4.35
CA THR A 813 19.14 45.01 5.38
C THR A 813 17.76 44.55 5.03
N PHE A 814 17.12 43.84 5.96
CA PHE A 814 15.79 43.24 5.85
C PHE A 814 14.84 43.86 6.86
N GLU A 815 13.59 44.08 6.45
CA GLU A 815 12.53 44.60 7.30
C GLU A 815 11.29 43.72 7.26
N ALA A 816 10.69 43.49 8.41
CA ALA A 816 9.37 42.89 8.53
C ALA A 816 8.46 43.76 9.41
N THR A 817 7.18 43.80 9.08
CA THR A 817 6.18 44.49 9.86
C THR A 817 5.12 43.51 10.31
N PHE A 818 4.77 43.57 11.58
CA PHE A 818 3.72 42.77 12.19
C PHE A 818 2.61 43.67 12.71
N ASP A 819 1.37 43.38 12.37
CA ASP A 819 0.17 44.03 12.88
C ASP A 819 -0.39 43.19 14.05
N ALA A 820 -0.42 43.73 15.25
CA ALA A 820 -1.00 43.10 16.43
C ALA A 820 -2.55 43.17 16.36
N THR A 821 -3.18 42.23 15.65
CA THR A 821 -4.63 42.24 15.39
C THR A 821 -5.45 41.47 16.41
N VAL A 822 -4.86 40.51 17.10
CA VAL A 822 -5.53 39.61 18.06
C VAL A 822 -4.79 39.64 19.39
N ALA A 823 -5.52 39.90 20.48
CA ALA A 823 -4.96 39.85 21.82
C ALA A 823 -4.56 38.41 22.21
N GLY A 824 -3.43 38.26 22.87
CA GLY A 824 -2.91 36.98 23.33
C GLY A 824 -1.45 37.04 23.73
N ALA A 825 -0.93 35.98 24.33
CA ALA A 825 0.47 35.82 24.59
C ALA A 825 1.15 35.05 23.44
N TYR A 826 2.16 35.68 22.84
CA TYR A 826 2.91 35.10 21.70
C TYR A 826 4.38 35.04 22.05
N LYS A 827 5.08 34.07 21.48
CA LYS A 827 6.54 34.04 21.41
C LYS A 827 6.94 34.29 19.97
N TYR A 828 8.04 35.01 19.74
CA TYR A 828 8.59 35.15 18.41
C TYR A 828 10.11 34.90 18.40
N ALA A 829 10.60 34.52 17.25
CA ALA A 829 12.03 34.45 16.95
C ALA A 829 12.27 34.72 15.47
N VAL A 830 13.50 35.09 15.13
CA VAL A 830 13.91 35.32 13.74
C VAL A 830 14.82 34.19 13.30
N ARG A 831 14.59 33.70 12.12
CA ARG A 831 15.48 32.73 11.47
C ARG A 831 15.86 33.15 10.05
N MET A 832 17.05 32.75 9.67
CA MET A 832 17.51 32.86 8.28
C MET A 832 17.56 31.50 7.61
N TYR A 833 17.34 31.49 6.32
CA TYR A 833 17.30 30.29 5.48
C TYR A 833 17.87 30.59 4.10
N PRO A 834 18.40 29.58 3.35
CA PRO A 834 18.80 29.74 1.96
C PRO A 834 17.59 30.08 1.07
N LYS A 835 17.71 31.12 0.27
CA LYS A 835 16.66 31.62 -0.61
C LYS A 835 17.06 31.43 -2.08
N ASN A 836 16.32 30.61 -2.79
CA ASN A 836 16.44 30.43 -4.21
C ASN A 836 15.11 29.98 -4.80
N ASP A 837 14.57 30.70 -5.77
CA ASP A 837 13.27 30.41 -6.39
C ASP A 837 13.27 29.13 -7.24
N LEU A 838 14.44 28.55 -7.48
CA LEU A 838 14.59 27.28 -8.20
C LEU A 838 14.46 26.06 -7.28
N LEU A 839 14.43 26.25 -5.95
CA LEU A 839 14.17 25.17 -5.00
C LEU A 839 12.69 24.82 -4.99
N PRO A 840 12.31 23.53 -4.99
CA PRO A 840 10.90 23.11 -4.97
C PRO A 840 10.23 23.41 -3.62
N HIS A 841 10.97 23.28 -2.52
CA HIS A 841 10.56 23.58 -1.14
C HIS A 841 11.80 23.71 -0.23
N ARG A 842 11.60 24.14 1.01
CA ARG A 842 12.69 24.41 1.96
C ARG A 842 13.53 23.19 2.29
N GLN A 843 12.91 22.00 2.41
CA GLN A 843 13.61 20.78 2.78
C GLN A 843 14.48 20.21 1.65
N ASP A 844 14.38 20.73 0.43
CA ASP A 844 15.31 20.39 -0.65
C ASP A 844 16.74 20.86 -0.37
N PHE A 845 16.87 21.96 0.40
CA PHE A 845 18.12 22.47 0.93
C PHE A 845 17.90 23.08 2.32
N ALA A 846 17.85 22.24 3.34
CA ALA A 846 17.21 22.48 4.63
C ALA A 846 18.05 23.25 5.65
N TYR A 847 19.03 24.05 5.23
CA TYR A 847 19.77 24.91 6.14
C TYR A 847 18.84 25.94 6.81
N VAL A 848 19.05 26.17 8.10
CA VAL A 848 18.36 27.21 8.87
C VAL A 848 19.23 27.64 10.05
N LYS A 849 19.19 28.94 10.39
CA LYS A 849 19.90 29.47 11.54
C LYS A 849 18.97 30.44 12.28
N TRP A 850 18.74 30.17 13.56
CA TRP A 850 18.00 31.08 14.43
C TRP A 850 18.92 32.18 14.93
N ILE A 851 18.54 33.45 14.73
CA ILE A 851 19.38 34.63 14.93
C ILE A 851 18.80 35.69 15.87
N GLY A 852 17.58 35.46 16.40
CA GLY A 852 16.84 36.36 17.27
C GLY A 852 16.83 36.00 18.75
#